data_24efdb4308d4e862c4d0c7a0ee8605af
#
_entry.id   24efdb4308d4e862c4d0c7a0ee8605af
#
_cell.length_a   1.000
_cell.length_b   1.000
_cell.length_c   1.000
_cell.angle_alpha   90.00
_cell.angle_beta   90.00
_cell.angle_gamma   90.00
#
_symmetry.space_group_name_H-M   'P 1'
#
loop_
_entity.id
_entity.type
_entity.pdbx_description
1 polymer ?
#
loop_
_entity_poly.entity_id
_entity_poly.type
_entity_poly.pdbx_seq_one_letter_code
_entity_poly.pdbx_strand_id
1 'polypeptide(L)'
;MLKNPNQKVIKRMARNALKVNRRKTITLFLAVLLSSFLVFTMFTVGDSYFRLQKIQNIRMSGAEFDAIMYGVTDEQKQMCENNPDIVLTGTVGVCGWVEKTDQDSTPDVGLIWADDGYWTQMMEPVREKLEGRYPTALDEIMVTKSALKECGYEDLDVGDTLAMSYGTHEGIFTGTFRICGLWDGYGPKKQFYVSKEFYDQSGWKLSQAASGRYFMDFKQKIMTKTEQNAFIESMNLGKQQNLFFMEDLGASVQILAGLIGLIAVTCLCAYLLIYNIMYLSVAGKVRYYGLLQTVGMTEKQIKRMMKEQMLLIGSAGTVLGCLSGGLVSFFLIPVVVKSLGIKSGYVGADMVRFHPAVLLATILLVGVTIFLASQKPTKMAADISSIEALGYRPTHKTVKERKAGKGKVIARLSLEQVTKDKKRTAVVLLSLAASLSVYLCIVTMLDSQVARTIVSNYMDTDMVIKNDTACKEKSENRRDILDDSFVKSIKENAGVSEVHSMIFAEITVPWEPDFAEMWMKEFYAKWMSIPYSKEKHEYQNHPENFGSSLIGIDEQEFDYLNNSLEHPINKEDFFSGKACIVYRNGLDFADADIIGKNVTCALYEDQQTTKTFTIEGVTDESYYTALLGYPPTMIASDQVVKTFANHPITLKTSTGSEKSKR
;
A
#
# COMPACT_ATOMS: atom_id res chain seq x y z
N MET A 1 31.09 -15.45 -56.09
CA MET A 1 30.58 -16.42 -55.12
C MET A 1 29.07 -16.55 -55.28
N LEU A 2 28.62 -17.69 -55.80
CA LEU A 2 27.17 -17.95 -55.96
C LEU A 2 26.50 -17.95 -54.61
N LYS A 3 25.50 -17.11 -54.42
CA LYS A 3 24.59 -17.15 -53.29
C LYS A 3 23.78 -18.44 -53.34
N ASN A 4 24.24 -19.49 -52.66
CA ASN A 4 23.49 -20.73 -52.54
C ASN A 4 22.77 -20.73 -51.17
N PRO A 5 21.53 -20.29 -51.09
CA PRO A 5 20.77 -20.31 -49.85
C PRO A 5 20.05 -21.66 -49.71
N ASN A 6 20.75 -22.76 -49.50
CA ASN A 6 20.15 -24.07 -49.22
C ASN A 6 19.44 -24.06 -47.84
N GLN A 7 18.49 -23.14 -47.70
CA GLN A 7 17.79 -22.91 -46.41
C GLN A 7 17.07 -24.16 -45.92
N LYS A 8 16.49 -24.95 -46.85
CA LYS A 8 15.81 -26.23 -46.49
C LYS A 8 16.78 -27.24 -45.88
N VAL A 9 18.01 -27.33 -46.43
CA VAL A 9 19.02 -28.25 -45.94
C VAL A 9 19.53 -27.81 -44.56
N ILE A 10 19.82 -26.50 -44.38
CA ILE A 10 20.24 -25.95 -43.08
C ILE A 10 19.19 -26.18 -41.99
N LYS A 11 17.90 -25.96 -42.28
CA LYS A 11 16.80 -26.26 -41.36
C LYS A 11 16.71 -27.75 -41.01
N ARG A 12 16.87 -28.63 -42.01
CA ARG A 12 16.88 -30.08 -41.77
C ARG A 12 18.08 -30.52 -40.93
N MET A 13 19.27 -29.96 -41.19
CA MET A 13 20.47 -30.23 -40.37
C MET A 13 20.30 -29.72 -38.94
N ALA A 14 19.71 -28.52 -38.75
CA ALA A 14 19.41 -27.97 -37.45
C ALA A 14 18.51 -28.91 -36.63
N ARG A 15 17.39 -29.39 -37.24
CA ARG A 15 16.47 -30.35 -36.57
C ARG A 15 17.13 -31.68 -36.27
N ASN A 16 17.93 -32.23 -37.16
CA ASN A 16 18.64 -33.48 -36.96
C ASN A 16 19.68 -33.36 -35.81
N ALA A 17 20.40 -32.24 -35.77
CA ALA A 17 21.36 -31.97 -34.69
C ALA A 17 20.70 -31.90 -33.30
N LEU A 18 19.46 -31.41 -33.22
CA LEU A 18 18.66 -31.42 -31.99
C LEU A 18 18.25 -32.84 -31.58
N LYS A 19 17.79 -33.65 -32.54
CA LYS A 19 17.39 -35.04 -32.29
C LYS A 19 18.56 -35.91 -31.81
N VAL A 20 19.73 -35.78 -32.40
CA VAL A 20 20.92 -36.54 -32.02
C VAL A 20 21.42 -36.18 -30.61
N ASN A 21 21.24 -34.92 -30.17
CA ASN A 21 21.76 -34.47 -28.87
C ASN A 21 20.63 -34.27 -27.84
N ARG A 22 19.73 -35.24 -27.72
CA ARG A 22 18.51 -35.14 -26.89
C ARG A 22 18.75 -34.58 -25.49
N ARG A 23 19.75 -35.08 -24.74
CA ARG A 23 20.03 -34.63 -23.37
C ARG A 23 20.30 -33.12 -23.30
N LYS A 24 21.23 -32.61 -24.15
CA LYS A 24 21.55 -31.18 -24.18
C LYS A 24 20.38 -30.30 -24.68
N THR A 25 19.63 -30.82 -25.67
CA THR A 25 18.43 -30.16 -26.20
C THR A 25 17.36 -30.04 -25.13
N ILE A 26 17.12 -31.10 -24.36
CA ILE A 26 16.17 -31.09 -23.23
C ILE A 26 16.60 -30.09 -22.16
N THR A 27 17.89 -30.12 -21.74
CA THR A 27 18.41 -29.18 -20.74
C THR A 27 18.25 -27.73 -21.19
N LEU A 28 18.57 -27.43 -22.45
CA LEU A 28 18.42 -26.08 -23.00
C LEU A 28 16.94 -25.68 -23.13
N PHE A 29 16.10 -26.60 -23.55
CA PHE A 29 14.66 -26.41 -23.62
C PHE A 29 14.07 -26.12 -22.23
N LEU A 30 14.42 -26.91 -21.21
CA LEU A 30 14.00 -26.69 -19.82
C LEU A 30 14.49 -25.33 -19.28
N ALA A 31 15.72 -24.92 -19.63
CA ALA A 31 16.24 -23.62 -19.23
C ALA A 31 15.38 -22.48 -19.80
N VAL A 32 15.03 -22.56 -21.10
CA VAL A 32 14.16 -21.56 -21.75
C VAL A 32 12.75 -21.62 -21.18
N LEU A 33 12.19 -22.81 -20.98
CA LEU A 33 10.86 -23.02 -20.41
C LEU A 33 10.76 -22.39 -19.03
N LEU A 34 11.70 -22.72 -18.12
CA LEU A 34 11.70 -22.17 -16.76
C LEU A 34 11.88 -20.65 -16.75
N SER A 35 12.75 -20.12 -17.63
CA SER A 35 12.93 -18.67 -17.72
C SER A 35 11.67 -17.96 -18.18
N SER A 36 11.01 -18.50 -19.22
CA SER A 36 9.76 -17.95 -19.73
C SER A 36 8.62 -18.07 -18.73
N PHE A 37 8.55 -19.20 -18.05
CA PHE A 37 7.61 -19.44 -16.96
C PHE A 37 7.75 -18.40 -15.84
N LEU A 38 8.97 -18.20 -15.32
CA LEU A 38 9.23 -17.25 -14.25
C LEU A 38 8.91 -15.80 -14.66
N VAL A 39 9.41 -15.37 -15.83
CA VAL A 39 9.20 -14.01 -16.32
C VAL A 39 7.70 -13.75 -16.57
N PHE A 40 7.00 -14.69 -17.19
CA PHE A 40 5.56 -14.55 -17.45
C PHE A 40 4.76 -14.52 -16.15
N THR A 41 5.06 -15.42 -15.21
CA THR A 41 4.39 -15.46 -13.89
C THR A 41 4.63 -14.15 -13.13
N MET A 42 5.86 -13.62 -13.11
CA MET A 42 6.17 -12.36 -12.44
C MET A 42 5.39 -11.19 -13.04
N PHE A 43 5.36 -11.07 -14.35
CA PHE A 43 4.58 -10.02 -15.01
C PHE A 43 3.08 -10.16 -14.74
N THR A 44 2.54 -11.38 -14.81
CA THR A 44 1.11 -11.62 -14.59
C THR A 44 0.70 -11.37 -13.13
N VAL A 45 1.53 -11.79 -12.17
CA VAL A 45 1.29 -11.53 -10.74
C VAL A 45 1.41 -10.03 -10.46
N GLY A 46 2.43 -9.36 -11.00
CA GLY A 46 2.59 -7.91 -10.85
C GLY A 46 1.43 -7.11 -11.42
N ASP A 47 1.02 -7.39 -12.66
CA ASP A 47 -0.14 -6.74 -13.30
C ASP A 47 -1.43 -6.94 -12.50
N SER A 48 -1.68 -8.18 -12.04
CA SER A 48 -2.84 -8.49 -11.22
C SER A 48 -2.80 -7.80 -9.86
N TYR A 49 -1.63 -7.73 -9.22
CA TYR A 49 -1.43 -7.03 -7.96
C TYR A 49 -1.79 -5.55 -8.07
N PHE A 50 -1.17 -4.83 -9.01
CA PHE A 50 -1.44 -3.39 -9.18
C PHE A 50 -2.90 -3.12 -9.54
N ARG A 51 -3.50 -3.93 -10.39
CA ARG A 51 -4.90 -3.81 -10.77
C ARG A 51 -5.84 -4.00 -9.57
N LEU A 52 -5.61 -5.04 -8.78
CA LEU A 52 -6.47 -5.34 -7.62
C LEU A 52 -6.27 -4.34 -6.49
N GLN A 53 -5.05 -3.87 -6.27
CA GLN A 53 -4.76 -2.80 -5.34
C GLN A 53 -5.47 -1.51 -5.75
N LYS A 54 -5.40 -1.12 -7.03
CA LYS A 54 -6.13 0.03 -7.54
C LYS A 54 -7.64 -0.10 -7.29
N ILE A 55 -8.23 -1.26 -7.57
CA ILE A 55 -9.66 -1.51 -7.32
C ILE A 55 -9.98 -1.41 -5.82
N GLN A 56 -9.13 -1.99 -4.96
CA GLN A 56 -9.32 -1.87 -3.51
C GLN A 56 -9.31 -0.42 -3.06
N ASN A 57 -8.36 0.38 -3.54
CA ASN A 57 -8.25 1.78 -3.17
C ASN A 57 -9.45 2.58 -3.62
N ILE A 58 -9.89 2.43 -4.88
CA ILE A 58 -11.10 3.05 -5.40
C ILE A 58 -12.32 2.67 -4.54
N ARG A 59 -12.46 1.41 -4.16
CA ARG A 59 -13.57 0.92 -3.32
C ARG A 59 -13.52 1.47 -1.89
N MET A 60 -12.31 1.57 -1.31
CA MET A 60 -12.11 2.16 0.02
C MET A 60 -12.34 3.66 0.03
N SER A 61 -11.85 4.37 -0.98
CA SER A 61 -12.01 5.82 -1.13
C SER A 61 -13.43 6.23 -1.52
N GLY A 62 -14.21 5.31 -2.09
CA GLY A 62 -15.58 5.53 -2.52
C GLY A 62 -15.73 6.20 -3.88
N ALA A 63 -14.62 6.53 -4.58
CA ALA A 63 -14.59 7.06 -5.93
C ALA A 63 -13.19 6.88 -6.54
N GLU A 64 -13.06 6.99 -7.87
CA GLU A 64 -11.78 6.99 -8.57
C GLU A 64 -11.28 8.43 -8.74
N PHE A 65 -10.19 8.78 -8.04
CA PHE A 65 -9.53 10.08 -8.12
C PHE A 65 -8.07 9.97 -7.66
N ASP A 66 -7.25 10.95 -8.03
CA ASP A 66 -5.83 11.00 -7.65
C ASP A 66 -5.56 12.01 -6.50
N ALA A 67 -6.39 13.06 -6.39
CA ALA A 67 -6.29 14.04 -5.31
C ALA A 67 -7.65 14.54 -4.85
N ILE A 68 -7.72 14.93 -3.57
CA ILE A 68 -8.90 15.54 -2.94
C ILE A 68 -8.49 16.83 -2.24
N MET A 69 -9.28 17.89 -2.43
CA MET A 69 -9.14 19.17 -1.73
C MET A 69 -10.37 19.41 -0.86
N TYR A 70 -10.13 19.70 0.41
CA TYR A 70 -11.14 20.05 1.39
C TYR A 70 -11.30 21.57 1.43
N GLY A 71 -12.50 22.05 1.07
CA GLY A 71 -12.75 23.46 0.80
C GLY A 71 -12.19 23.88 -0.56
N VAL A 72 -13.03 24.40 -1.45
CA VAL A 72 -12.59 24.89 -2.76
C VAL A 72 -13.27 26.23 -3.06
N THR A 73 -12.48 27.23 -3.45
CA THR A 73 -13.02 28.52 -3.96
C THR A 73 -13.32 28.42 -5.44
N ASP A 74 -14.16 29.32 -5.95
CA ASP A 74 -14.49 29.35 -7.38
C ASP A 74 -13.25 29.61 -8.25
N GLU A 75 -12.29 30.40 -7.76
CA GLU A 75 -11.02 30.66 -8.45
C GLU A 75 -10.17 29.39 -8.54
N GLN A 76 -10.03 28.64 -7.43
CA GLN A 76 -9.30 27.37 -7.42
C GLN A 76 -9.97 26.32 -8.31
N LYS A 77 -11.30 26.28 -8.31
CA LYS A 77 -12.07 25.40 -9.20
C LYS A 77 -11.79 25.72 -10.67
N GLN A 78 -11.84 26.99 -11.06
CA GLN A 78 -11.50 27.43 -12.40
C GLN A 78 -10.03 27.12 -12.78
N MET A 79 -9.09 27.28 -11.84
CA MET A 79 -7.69 26.90 -12.06
C MET A 79 -7.56 25.42 -12.38
N CYS A 80 -8.25 24.55 -11.64
CA CYS A 80 -8.22 23.10 -11.90
C CYS A 80 -8.90 22.74 -13.21
N GLU A 81 -10.07 23.32 -13.53
CA GLU A 81 -10.81 23.06 -14.77
C GLU A 81 -10.05 23.53 -16.04
N ASN A 82 -9.25 24.58 -15.91
CA ASN A 82 -8.38 25.08 -16.99
C ASN A 82 -7.02 24.39 -17.07
N ASN A 83 -6.68 23.51 -16.13
CA ASN A 83 -5.40 22.82 -16.11
C ASN A 83 -5.42 21.63 -17.09
N PRO A 84 -4.58 21.63 -18.15
CA PRO A 84 -4.55 20.57 -19.16
C PRO A 84 -4.10 19.19 -18.63
N ASP A 85 -3.53 19.15 -17.44
CA ASP A 85 -3.08 17.92 -16.79
C ASP A 85 -4.18 17.26 -15.93
N ILE A 86 -5.30 17.95 -15.70
CA ILE A 86 -6.49 17.40 -15.02
C ILE A 86 -7.49 16.93 -16.07
N VAL A 87 -7.86 15.67 -16.00
CA VAL A 87 -8.76 15.02 -16.96
C VAL A 87 -10.21 15.10 -16.51
N LEU A 88 -10.44 14.99 -15.24
CA LEU A 88 -11.77 14.94 -14.64
C LEU A 88 -11.77 15.62 -13.28
N THR A 89 -12.81 16.38 -13.01
CA THR A 89 -13.07 16.97 -11.70
C THR A 89 -14.45 16.58 -11.20
N GLY A 90 -14.58 16.51 -9.88
CA GLY A 90 -15.85 16.21 -9.23
C GLY A 90 -16.00 17.00 -7.94
N THR A 91 -17.21 17.43 -7.63
CA THR A 91 -17.53 18.23 -6.45
C THR A 91 -18.53 17.50 -5.57
N VAL A 92 -18.27 17.48 -4.27
CA VAL A 92 -19.21 16.99 -3.25
C VAL A 92 -19.39 18.08 -2.20
N GLY A 93 -20.65 18.36 -1.84
CA GLY A 93 -21.02 19.25 -0.75
C GLY A 93 -21.69 18.46 0.36
N VAL A 94 -21.15 18.55 1.58
CA VAL A 94 -21.83 18.05 2.79
C VAL A 94 -22.90 19.07 3.17
N CYS A 95 -24.14 18.61 3.26
CA CYS A 95 -25.30 19.46 3.56
C CYS A 95 -25.68 19.43 5.04
N GLY A 96 -25.41 18.31 5.71
CA GLY A 96 -25.77 18.09 7.11
C GLY A 96 -25.85 16.63 7.49
N TRP A 97 -26.52 16.32 8.58
CA TRP A 97 -26.69 14.99 9.14
C TRP A 97 -28.13 14.74 9.55
N VAL A 98 -28.55 13.48 9.52
CA VAL A 98 -29.82 13.03 10.07
C VAL A 98 -29.70 13.02 11.59
N GLU A 99 -30.52 13.82 12.26
CA GLU A 99 -30.52 13.93 13.72
C GLU A 99 -31.41 12.85 14.36
N LYS A 100 -32.61 12.69 13.80
CA LYS A 100 -33.62 11.77 14.32
C LYS A 100 -34.58 11.33 13.23
N THR A 101 -35.01 10.06 13.30
CA THR A 101 -36.10 9.54 12.45
C THR A 101 -37.38 9.33 13.26
N ASP A 102 -38.50 9.09 12.60
CA ASP A 102 -39.78 8.73 13.21
C ASP A 102 -39.76 7.36 13.90
N GLN A 103 -38.74 6.54 13.65
CA GLN A 103 -38.43 5.29 14.38
C GLN A 103 -37.67 5.53 15.71
N ASP A 104 -37.59 6.77 16.19
CA ASP A 104 -36.88 7.18 17.41
C ASP A 104 -35.38 6.83 17.40
N SER A 105 -34.81 6.66 16.19
CA SER A 105 -33.40 6.40 15.97
C SER A 105 -32.62 7.70 15.80
N THR A 106 -31.39 7.74 16.34
CA THR A 106 -30.40 8.81 16.12
C THR A 106 -29.28 8.23 15.24
N PRO A 107 -29.47 8.17 13.92
CA PRO A 107 -28.57 7.49 13.02
C PRO A 107 -27.34 8.33 12.69
N ASP A 108 -26.21 7.65 12.44
CA ASP A 108 -25.00 8.26 11.89
C ASP A 108 -25.08 8.25 10.34
N VAL A 109 -25.91 9.16 9.79
CA VAL A 109 -26.16 9.27 8.35
C VAL A 109 -25.98 10.71 7.88
N GLY A 110 -25.04 10.94 6.96
CA GLY A 110 -24.77 12.23 6.37
C GLY A 110 -25.70 12.55 5.18
N LEU A 111 -26.02 13.83 4.99
CA LEU A 111 -26.69 14.36 3.82
C LEU A 111 -25.65 15.01 2.92
N ILE A 112 -25.53 14.57 1.68
CA ILE A 112 -24.53 15.07 0.74
C ILE A 112 -25.12 15.33 -0.65
N TRP A 113 -24.60 16.33 -1.30
CA TRP A 113 -24.81 16.58 -2.71
C TRP A 113 -23.54 16.30 -3.49
N ALA A 114 -23.67 15.79 -4.72
CA ALA A 114 -22.56 15.56 -5.64
C ALA A 114 -22.91 16.07 -7.04
N ASP A 115 -21.90 16.60 -7.74
CA ASP A 115 -22.06 16.98 -9.14
C ASP A 115 -21.99 15.77 -10.10
N ASP A 116 -22.26 16.02 -11.37
CA ASP A 116 -22.25 14.98 -12.41
C ASP A 116 -20.86 14.35 -12.59
N GLY A 117 -19.79 15.12 -12.48
CA GLY A 117 -18.43 14.62 -12.62
C GLY A 117 -18.12 13.57 -11.56
N TYR A 118 -18.47 13.87 -10.32
CA TYR A 118 -18.28 12.93 -9.22
C TYR A 118 -19.24 11.74 -9.31
N TRP A 119 -20.57 12.01 -9.39
CA TRP A 119 -21.57 10.95 -9.32
C TRP A 119 -21.54 10.00 -10.52
N THR A 120 -21.50 10.55 -11.75
CA THR A 120 -21.64 9.74 -12.97
C THR A 120 -20.34 9.08 -13.40
N GLN A 121 -19.17 9.74 -13.17
CA GLN A 121 -17.89 9.27 -13.68
C GLN A 121 -16.98 8.71 -12.58
N MET A 122 -16.68 9.50 -11.52
CA MET A 122 -15.73 9.05 -10.48
C MET A 122 -16.30 7.93 -9.60
N MET A 123 -17.60 7.94 -9.34
CA MET A 123 -18.25 6.88 -8.56
C MET A 123 -18.68 5.65 -9.37
N GLU A 124 -18.66 5.73 -10.70
CA GLU A 124 -19.10 4.62 -11.55
C GLU A 124 -18.44 3.27 -11.20
N PRO A 125 -17.10 3.20 -10.96
CA PRO A 125 -16.44 1.95 -10.61
C PRO A 125 -16.83 1.38 -9.24
N VAL A 126 -17.46 2.17 -8.37
CA VAL A 126 -17.80 1.80 -6.98
C VAL A 126 -19.26 1.42 -6.84
N ARG A 127 -20.12 1.91 -7.72
CA ARG A 127 -21.55 1.59 -7.71
C ARG A 127 -21.81 0.19 -8.21
N GLU A 128 -22.40 -0.66 -7.37
CA GLU A 128 -22.73 -2.04 -7.74
C GLU A 128 -24.16 -2.18 -8.25
N LYS A 129 -25.09 -1.40 -7.65
CA LYS A 129 -26.49 -1.39 -8.02
C LYS A 129 -27.01 0.05 -8.01
N LEU A 130 -27.91 0.33 -8.92
CA LEU A 130 -28.61 1.62 -8.99
C LEU A 130 -30.04 1.36 -9.48
N GLU A 131 -31.02 1.74 -8.69
CA GLU A 131 -32.45 1.73 -9.01
C GLU A 131 -32.99 3.14 -8.88
N GLY A 132 -33.83 3.59 -9.81
CA GLY A 132 -34.32 4.95 -9.82
C GLY A 132 -33.34 5.97 -10.40
N ARG A 133 -33.32 7.19 -9.86
CA ARG A 133 -32.53 8.31 -10.39
C ARG A 133 -31.90 9.16 -9.28
N TYR A 134 -30.96 10.03 -9.66
CA TYR A 134 -30.38 11.03 -8.76
C TYR A 134 -31.43 12.10 -8.36
N PRO A 135 -31.40 12.63 -7.11
CA PRO A 135 -32.34 13.66 -6.64
C PRO A 135 -32.24 14.96 -7.44
N THR A 136 -33.37 15.52 -7.83
CA THR A 136 -33.43 16.79 -8.56
C THR A 136 -34.29 17.83 -7.84
N ALA A 137 -35.26 17.43 -7.01
CA ALA A 137 -36.10 18.29 -6.24
C ALA A 137 -35.67 18.37 -4.77
N LEU A 138 -36.07 19.39 -4.07
CA LEU A 138 -35.70 19.70 -2.68
C LEU A 138 -36.10 18.58 -1.71
N ASP A 139 -37.21 17.93 -1.95
CA ASP A 139 -37.81 16.86 -1.14
C ASP A 139 -37.45 15.45 -1.60
N GLU A 140 -36.48 15.33 -2.50
CA GLU A 140 -36.03 14.04 -3.00
C GLU A 140 -34.72 13.62 -2.38
N ILE A 141 -34.61 12.32 -2.05
CA ILE A 141 -33.38 11.69 -1.59
C ILE A 141 -33.09 10.41 -2.35
N MET A 142 -31.79 10.12 -2.51
CA MET A 142 -31.32 8.82 -2.93
C MET A 142 -30.60 8.15 -1.75
N VAL A 143 -30.93 6.91 -1.48
CA VAL A 143 -30.54 6.21 -0.26
C VAL A 143 -29.77 4.92 -0.54
N THR A 144 -29.12 4.39 0.49
CA THR A 144 -28.55 3.03 0.49
C THR A 144 -29.29 2.15 1.49
N LYS A 145 -29.31 0.83 1.26
CA LYS A 145 -29.92 -0.10 2.22
C LYS A 145 -29.23 -0.07 3.58
N SER A 146 -27.91 0.15 3.62
CA SER A 146 -27.16 0.28 4.87
C SER A 146 -27.53 1.54 5.66
N ALA A 147 -27.73 2.67 4.99
CA ALA A 147 -28.16 3.91 5.64
C ALA A 147 -29.64 3.84 6.10
N LEU A 148 -30.53 3.22 5.31
CA LEU A 148 -31.91 2.98 5.75
C LEU A 148 -31.96 2.11 7.01
N LYS A 149 -31.19 1.04 7.07
CA LYS A 149 -31.10 0.19 8.25
C LYS A 149 -30.58 0.93 9.48
N GLU A 150 -29.60 1.82 9.32
CA GLU A 150 -29.12 2.69 10.40
C GLU A 150 -30.23 3.63 10.90
N CYS A 151 -31.10 4.10 9.98
CA CYS A 151 -32.27 4.90 10.29
C CYS A 151 -33.44 4.10 10.90
N GLY A 152 -33.32 2.79 11.04
CA GLY A 152 -34.37 1.93 11.61
C GLY A 152 -35.38 1.40 10.61
N TYR A 153 -35.13 1.52 9.29
CA TYR A 153 -36.00 1.01 8.23
C TYR A 153 -35.37 -0.18 7.51
N GLU A 154 -36.15 -1.26 7.32
CA GLU A 154 -35.68 -2.45 6.60
C GLU A 154 -36.24 -2.58 5.19
N ASP A 155 -37.46 -2.08 4.92
CA ASP A 155 -38.27 -2.40 3.74
C ASP A 155 -38.70 -1.18 2.89
N LEU A 156 -38.00 -0.04 2.98
CA LEU A 156 -38.33 1.09 2.11
C LEU A 156 -37.70 0.93 0.72
N ASP A 157 -38.49 1.26 -0.31
CA ASP A 157 -38.11 1.20 -1.72
C ASP A 157 -38.29 2.55 -2.45
N VAL A 158 -37.90 2.59 -3.72
CA VAL A 158 -38.06 3.75 -4.58
C VAL A 158 -39.54 4.13 -4.72
N GLY A 159 -39.86 5.35 -4.38
CA GLY A 159 -41.25 5.90 -4.36
C GLY A 159 -41.80 6.11 -2.97
N ASP A 160 -41.24 5.44 -1.96
CA ASP A 160 -41.66 5.62 -0.56
C ASP A 160 -41.19 6.95 0.02
N THR A 161 -41.73 7.31 1.17
CA THR A 161 -41.37 8.52 1.88
C THR A 161 -40.73 8.25 3.23
N LEU A 162 -39.78 9.09 3.60
CA LEU A 162 -39.05 9.06 4.85
C LEU A 162 -39.19 10.38 5.58
N ALA A 163 -39.70 10.36 6.81
CA ALA A 163 -39.75 11.54 7.69
C ALA A 163 -38.53 11.54 8.62
N MET A 164 -37.82 12.67 8.67
CA MET A 164 -36.65 12.83 9.52
C MET A 164 -36.42 14.25 9.98
N SER A 165 -35.78 14.41 11.14
CA SER A 165 -35.15 15.66 11.55
C SER A 165 -33.70 15.64 11.11
N TYR A 166 -33.20 16.76 10.61
CA TYR A 166 -31.82 16.86 10.09
C TYR A 166 -31.20 18.20 10.46
N GLY A 167 -29.92 18.18 10.77
CA GLY A 167 -29.13 19.37 11.07
C GLY A 167 -28.40 19.86 9.83
N THR A 168 -28.45 21.18 9.57
CA THR A 168 -27.66 21.87 8.55
C THR A 168 -26.89 23.03 9.18
N HIS A 169 -26.18 23.83 8.39
CA HIS A 169 -25.53 25.04 8.92
C HIS A 169 -26.52 26.09 9.47
N GLU A 170 -27.73 26.12 8.94
CA GLU A 170 -28.78 27.08 9.34
C GLU A 170 -29.57 26.62 10.59
N GLY A 171 -29.39 25.36 11.02
CA GLY A 171 -30.07 24.80 12.20
C GLY A 171 -30.68 23.42 11.96
N ILE A 172 -31.56 23.02 12.90
CA ILE A 172 -32.25 21.72 12.84
C ILE A 172 -33.64 21.93 12.23
N PHE A 173 -33.95 21.11 11.24
CA PHE A 173 -35.23 21.12 10.50
C PHE A 173 -35.87 19.74 10.52
N THR A 174 -37.16 19.69 10.25
CA THR A 174 -37.88 18.42 10.07
C THR A 174 -38.55 18.44 8.70
N GLY A 175 -38.43 17.34 7.97
CA GLY A 175 -38.98 17.20 6.64
C GLY A 175 -39.36 15.78 6.30
N THR A 176 -40.21 15.63 5.27
CA THR A 176 -40.56 14.37 4.66
C THR A 176 -39.96 14.33 3.27
N PHE A 177 -39.21 13.31 2.99
CA PHE A 177 -38.46 13.13 1.74
C PHE A 177 -39.00 11.94 0.97
N ARG A 178 -39.05 12.05 -0.35
CA ARG A 178 -39.37 10.95 -1.25
C ARG A 178 -38.10 10.27 -1.70
N ILE A 179 -38.03 8.94 -1.59
CA ILE A 179 -36.95 8.14 -2.11
C ILE A 179 -37.07 8.07 -3.64
N CYS A 180 -36.21 8.79 -4.36
CA CYS A 180 -36.19 8.81 -5.83
C CYS A 180 -35.18 7.82 -6.42
N GLY A 181 -34.29 7.29 -5.62
CA GLY A 181 -33.32 6.29 -6.03
C GLY A 181 -32.76 5.51 -4.87
N LEU A 182 -32.36 4.27 -5.17
CA LEU A 182 -31.69 3.37 -4.27
C LEU A 182 -30.42 2.90 -4.94
N TRP A 183 -29.29 2.99 -4.24
CA TRP A 183 -28.01 2.54 -4.76
C TRP A 183 -27.28 1.72 -3.73
N ASP A 184 -26.34 0.92 -4.18
CA ASP A 184 -25.45 0.15 -3.33
C ASP A 184 -24.03 0.17 -3.89
N GLY A 185 -23.04 0.01 -3.02
CA GLY A 185 -21.63 0.00 -3.36
C GLY A 185 -20.82 -0.83 -2.39
N TYR A 186 -19.52 -0.85 -2.58
CA TYR A 186 -18.63 -1.63 -1.73
C TYR A 186 -18.62 -1.11 -0.28
N GLY A 187 -18.96 -2.00 0.66
CA GLY A 187 -19.05 -1.70 2.09
C GLY A 187 -20.28 -0.87 2.49
N PRO A 188 -20.56 -0.74 3.79
CA PRO A 188 -21.70 0.03 4.26
C PRO A 188 -21.51 1.51 3.92
N LYS A 189 -22.51 2.12 3.29
CA LYS A 189 -22.55 3.54 2.94
C LYS A 189 -23.62 4.22 3.77
N LYS A 190 -23.18 5.08 4.70
CA LYS A 190 -24.05 5.80 5.65
C LYS A 190 -24.29 7.24 5.19
N GLN A 191 -24.83 7.40 4.00
CA GLN A 191 -25.09 8.70 3.42
C GLN A 191 -26.32 8.69 2.52
N PHE A 192 -27.09 9.78 2.56
CA PHE A 192 -28.14 10.07 1.61
C PHE A 192 -27.67 11.16 0.65
N TYR A 193 -27.90 10.95 -0.64
CA TYR A 193 -27.73 12.01 -1.62
C TYR A 193 -28.98 12.88 -1.70
N VAL A 194 -28.75 14.18 -1.78
CA VAL A 194 -29.79 15.20 -1.91
C VAL A 194 -29.58 16.02 -3.18
N SER A 195 -30.55 16.83 -3.56
CA SER A 195 -30.46 17.70 -4.74
C SER A 195 -29.48 18.86 -4.55
N LYS A 196 -29.09 19.50 -5.66
CA LYS A 196 -28.29 20.73 -5.63
C LYS A 196 -29.06 21.87 -4.92
N GLU A 197 -30.37 21.95 -5.13
CA GLU A 197 -31.23 22.94 -4.49
C GLU A 197 -31.23 22.79 -2.95
N PHE A 198 -31.24 21.55 -2.45
CA PHE A 198 -31.10 21.27 -1.02
C PHE A 198 -29.75 21.75 -0.48
N TYR A 199 -28.66 21.48 -1.21
CA TYR A 199 -27.34 21.97 -0.82
C TYR A 199 -27.30 23.50 -0.74
N ASP A 200 -27.85 24.18 -1.73
CA ASP A 200 -27.87 25.66 -1.78
C ASP A 200 -28.65 26.27 -0.62
N GLN A 201 -29.68 25.58 -0.09
CA GLN A 201 -30.45 26.00 1.07
C GLN A 201 -29.84 25.57 2.40
N SER A 202 -28.87 24.68 2.43
CA SER A 202 -28.25 24.19 3.68
C SER A 202 -27.40 25.23 4.41
N GLY A 203 -27.09 26.36 3.78
CA GLY A 203 -26.21 27.41 4.31
C GLY A 203 -24.73 27.11 4.20
N TRP A 204 -24.34 25.91 3.82
CA TRP A 204 -22.94 25.51 3.60
C TRP A 204 -22.40 26.05 2.29
N LYS A 205 -21.08 26.33 2.26
CA LYS A 205 -20.36 26.76 1.06
C LYS A 205 -19.23 25.79 0.73
N LEU A 206 -18.97 25.59 -0.56
CA LEU A 206 -17.88 24.73 -1.02
C LEU A 206 -16.48 25.20 -0.56
N SER A 207 -16.33 26.50 -0.27
CA SER A 207 -15.09 27.06 0.26
C SER A 207 -14.79 26.66 1.71
N GLN A 208 -15.78 26.14 2.44
CA GLN A 208 -15.60 25.67 3.80
C GLN A 208 -15.10 24.21 3.79
N ALA A 209 -13.99 23.94 4.44
CA ALA A 209 -13.38 22.62 4.47
C ALA A 209 -14.28 21.54 5.10
N ALA A 210 -15.17 21.92 6.00
CA ALA A 210 -16.14 21.01 6.62
C ALA A 210 -17.18 20.47 5.61
N SER A 211 -17.56 21.27 4.61
CA SER A 211 -18.58 20.92 3.63
C SER A 211 -18.00 20.58 2.25
N GLY A 212 -17.19 21.48 1.68
CA GLY A 212 -16.71 21.33 0.31
C GLY A 212 -15.63 20.28 0.16
N ARG A 213 -15.82 19.39 -0.81
CA ARG A 213 -14.81 18.40 -1.23
C ARG A 213 -14.69 18.46 -2.74
N TYR A 214 -13.48 18.65 -3.22
CA TYR A 214 -13.18 18.75 -4.64
C TYR A 214 -12.18 17.67 -5.03
N PHE A 215 -12.57 16.85 -5.98
CA PHE A 215 -11.84 15.68 -6.43
C PHE A 215 -11.22 15.95 -7.79
N MET A 216 -10.01 15.47 -8.01
CA MET A 216 -9.25 15.66 -9.23
C MET A 216 -8.66 14.34 -9.71
N ASP A 217 -8.78 14.07 -10.99
CA ASP A 217 -8.15 12.96 -11.68
C ASP A 217 -7.15 13.50 -12.70
N PHE A 218 -5.86 13.11 -12.58
CA PHE A 218 -4.78 13.62 -13.39
C PHE A 218 -4.49 12.72 -14.59
N LYS A 219 -4.05 13.34 -15.68
CA LYS A 219 -3.59 12.63 -16.86
C LYS A 219 -2.33 11.78 -16.57
N GLN A 220 -1.39 12.37 -15.83
CA GLN A 220 -0.20 11.69 -15.37
C GLN A 220 -0.50 10.97 -14.05
N LYS A 221 -0.60 9.65 -14.10
CA LYS A 221 -0.94 8.84 -12.91
C LYS A 221 0.21 8.67 -11.92
N ILE A 222 1.42 8.99 -12.29
CA ILE A 222 2.61 8.91 -11.42
C ILE A 222 3.19 10.31 -11.28
N MET A 223 2.95 10.95 -10.15
CA MET A 223 3.54 12.24 -9.79
C MET A 223 4.56 12.05 -8.68
N THR A 224 5.72 12.67 -8.83
CA THR A 224 6.72 12.71 -7.76
C THR A 224 6.25 13.61 -6.61
N LYS A 225 6.77 13.40 -5.40
CA LYS A 225 6.44 14.29 -4.26
C LYS A 225 6.76 15.76 -4.55
N THR A 226 7.80 16.04 -5.31
CA THR A 226 8.15 17.40 -5.74
C THR A 226 7.07 18.02 -6.64
N GLU A 227 6.53 17.26 -7.59
CA GLU A 227 5.43 17.72 -8.45
C GLU A 227 4.13 17.90 -7.66
N GLN A 228 3.83 16.98 -6.73
CA GLN A 228 2.67 17.11 -5.82
C GLN A 228 2.77 18.37 -4.98
N ASN A 229 3.92 18.61 -4.34
CA ASN A 229 4.14 19.81 -3.51
C ASN A 229 4.06 21.09 -4.35
N ALA A 230 4.64 21.12 -5.54
CA ALA A 230 4.53 22.26 -6.45
C ALA A 230 3.07 22.54 -6.86
N PHE A 231 2.27 21.49 -7.05
CA PHE A 231 0.84 21.66 -7.32
C PHE A 231 0.09 22.21 -6.09
N ILE A 232 0.37 21.69 -4.89
CA ILE A 232 -0.22 22.18 -3.63
C ILE A 232 0.12 23.68 -3.45
N GLU A 233 1.37 24.07 -3.63
CA GLU A 233 1.81 25.46 -3.55
C GLU A 233 1.10 26.36 -4.57
N SER A 234 0.89 25.86 -5.80
CA SER A 234 0.20 26.61 -6.86
C SER A 234 -1.27 26.89 -6.53
N MET A 235 -1.91 26.06 -5.71
CA MET A 235 -3.31 26.22 -5.30
C MET A 235 -3.52 27.32 -4.27
N ASN A 236 -2.45 27.85 -3.67
CA ASN A 236 -2.50 28.94 -2.67
C ASN A 236 -3.59 28.68 -1.60
N LEU A 237 -3.45 27.56 -0.91
CA LEU A 237 -4.46 27.06 0.03
C LEU A 237 -4.65 28.04 1.21
N GLY A 238 -5.90 28.28 1.58
CA GLY A 238 -6.25 28.96 2.82
C GLY A 238 -5.97 28.08 4.04
N LYS A 239 -5.89 28.68 5.24
CA LYS A 239 -5.48 28.02 6.48
C LYS A 239 -6.30 26.77 6.83
N GLN A 240 -7.60 26.76 6.50
CA GLN A 240 -8.49 25.61 6.75
C GLN A 240 -8.55 24.61 5.59
N GLN A 241 -8.02 24.98 4.43
CA GLN A 241 -8.02 24.11 3.27
C GLN A 241 -6.88 23.09 3.37
N ASN A 242 -7.17 21.87 2.92
CA ASN A 242 -6.18 20.82 2.82
C ASN A 242 -6.32 20.14 1.45
N LEU A 243 -5.18 19.81 0.84
CA LEU A 243 -5.12 19.06 -0.41
C LEU A 243 -4.28 17.81 -0.18
N PHE A 244 -4.87 16.66 -0.44
CA PHE A 244 -4.22 15.37 -0.29
C PHE A 244 -4.17 14.64 -1.62
N PHE A 245 -3.00 14.14 -1.97
CA PHE A 245 -2.85 13.15 -3.03
C PHE A 245 -3.05 11.76 -2.43
N MET A 246 -3.70 10.87 -3.18
CA MET A 246 -3.80 9.47 -2.79
C MET A 246 -2.39 8.87 -2.73
N GLU A 247 -1.98 8.37 -1.56
CA GLU A 247 -0.59 7.96 -1.26
C GLU A 247 -0.07 6.75 -2.05
N ASP A 248 -0.89 6.15 -2.90
CA ASP A 248 -0.60 4.88 -3.57
C ASP A 248 0.62 4.87 -4.49
N LEU A 249 1.10 6.01 -4.91
CA LEU A 249 2.12 6.07 -5.96
C LEU A 249 3.56 5.92 -5.45
N GLY A 250 3.83 6.37 -4.24
CA GLY A 250 5.18 6.24 -3.66
C GLY A 250 5.55 4.78 -3.34
N ALA A 251 4.65 4.06 -2.68
CA ALA A 251 4.79 2.63 -2.41
C ALA A 251 4.76 1.81 -3.72
N SER A 252 3.91 2.19 -4.66
CA SER A 252 3.81 1.56 -5.98
C SER A 252 5.09 1.70 -6.80
N VAL A 253 5.78 2.83 -6.76
CA VAL A 253 7.07 3.03 -7.45
C VAL A 253 8.17 2.14 -6.87
N GLN A 254 8.24 2.00 -5.55
CA GLN A 254 9.22 1.12 -4.90
C GLN A 254 8.96 -0.35 -5.24
N ILE A 255 7.71 -0.79 -5.20
CA ILE A 255 7.31 -2.16 -5.57
C ILE A 255 7.59 -2.41 -7.04
N LEU A 256 7.28 -1.46 -7.92
CA LEU A 256 7.58 -1.54 -9.35
C LEU A 256 9.08 -1.64 -9.62
N ALA A 257 9.90 -0.83 -8.95
CA ALA A 257 11.36 -0.89 -9.05
C ALA A 257 11.90 -2.25 -8.57
N GLY A 258 11.37 -2.77 -7.46
CA GLY A 258 11.69 -4.11 -6.95
C GLY A 258 11.32 -5.21 -7.95
N LEU A 259 10.13 -5.13 -8.55
CA LEU A 259 9.66 -6.08 -9.57
C LEU A 259 10.54 -6.04 -10.83
N ILE A 260 10.88 -4.85 -11.34
CA ILE A 260 11.78 -4.67 -12.47
C ILE A 260 13.18 -5.25 -12.14
N GLY A 261 13.70 -4.98 -10.96
CA GLY A 261 14.96 -5.54 -10.48
C GLY A 261 14.94 -7.07 -10.46
N LEU A 262 13.89 -7.67 -9.93
CA LEU A 262 13.71 -9.11 -9.87
C LEU A 262 13.62 -9.75 -11.26
N ILE A 263 12.89 -9.12 -12.19
CA ILE A 263 12.82 -9.54 -13.60
C ILE A 263 14.20 -9.44 -14.26
N ALA A 264 14.93 -8.35 -14.04
CA ALA A 264 16.27 -8.17 -14.61
C ALA A 264 17.26 -9.26 -14.12
N VAL A 265 17.23 -9.56 -12.82
CA VAL A 265 18.06 -10.63 -12.24
C VAL A 265 17.64 -12.00 -12.79
N THR A 266 16.35 -12.27 -12.93
CA THR A 266 15.84 -13.52 -13.54
C THR A 266 16.30 -13.65 -15.01
N CYS A 267 16.24 -12.58 -15.78
CA CYS A 267 16.77 -12.57 -17.15
C CYS A 267 18.29 -12.79 -17.20
N LEU A 268 19.04 -12.21 -16.25
CA LEU A 268 20.47 -12.44 -16.11
C LEU A 268 20.78 -13.90 -15.79
N CYS A 269 20.06 -14.51 -14.86
CA CYS A 269 20.20 -15.94 -14.55
C CYS A 269 19.92 -16.81 -15.77
N ALA A 270 18.84 -16.52 -16.51
CA ALA A 270 18.48 -17.18 -17.75
C ALA A 270 19.57 -17.03 -18.81
N TYR A 271 20.07 -15.80 -19.00
CA TYR A 271 21.19 -15.52 -19.92
C TYR A 271 22.42 -16.37 -19.58
N LEU A 272 22.86 -16.37 -18.32
CA LEU A 272 24.03 -17.13 -17.86
C LEU A 272 23.84 -18.64 -18.06
N LEU A 273 22.67 -19.16 -17.74
CA LEU A 273 22.34 -20.58 -17.89
C LEU A 273 22.36 -21.02 -19.36
N ILE A 274 21.64 -20.30 -20.23
CA ILE A 274 21.58 -20.57 -21.68
C ILE A 274 22.96 -20.43 -22.30
N TYR A 275 23.69 -19.37 -21.98
CA TYR A 275 25.08 -19.16 -22.44
C TYR A 275 25.97 -20.32 -22.06
N ASN A 276 25.93 -20.78 -20.83
CA ASN A 276 26.76 -21.84 -20.30
C ASN A 276 26.47 -23.18 -21.00
N ILE A 277 25.19 -23.54 -21.15
CA ILE A 277 24.79 -24.77 -21.85
C ILE A 277 25.21 -24.73 -23.33
N MET A 278 25.01 -23.60 -24.00
CA MET A 278 25.40 -23.40 -25.40
C MET A 278 26.91 -23.45 -25.59
N TYR A 279 27.66 -22.76 -24.74
CA TYR A 279 29.14 -22.78 -24.76
C TYR A 279 29.68 -24.19 -24.64
N LEU A 280 29.16 -24.96 -23.68
CA LEU A 280 29.52 -26.37 -23.49
C LEU A 280 29.15 -27.26 -24.68
N SER A 281 28.00 -26.98 -25.29
CA SER A 281 27.55 -27.71 -26.47
C SER A 281 28.49 -27.49 -27.64
N VAL A 282 28.91 -26.23 -27.87
CA VAL A 282 29.83 -25.87 -28.95
C VAL A 282 31.21 -26.37 -28.70
N ALA A 283 31.78 -26.15 -27.49
CA ALA A 283 33.13 -26.62 -27.11
C ALA A 283 33.28 -28.14 -27.24
N GLY A 284 32.22 -28.91 -26.93
CA GLY A 284 32.25 -30.37 -27.11
C GLY A 284 32.09 -30.87 -28.55
N LYS A 285 31.82 -29.96 -29.52
CA LYS A 285 31.58 -30.30 -30.92
C LYS A 285 32.43 -29.50 -31.92
N VAL A 286 33.56 -28.97 -31.45
CA VAL A 286 34.49 -28.20 -32.29
C VAL A 286 34.88 -28.99 -33.53
N ARG A 287 35.23 -30.26 -33.40
CA ARG A 287 35.57 -31.15 -34.54
C ARG A 287 34.42 -31.32 -35.52
N TYR A 288 33.19 -31.43 -35.06
CA TYR A 288 31.99 -31.52 -35.90
C TYR A 288 31.80 -30.27 -36.75
N TYR A 289 31.95 -29.09 -36.19
CA TYR A 289 31.83 -27.84 -36.95
C TYR A 289 32.98 -27.66 -37.94
N GLY A 290 34.19 -28.04 -37.57
CA GLY A 290 35.33 -28.07 -38.50
C GLY A 290 35.12 -29.02 -39.66
N LEU A 291 34.61 -30.24 -39.43
CA LEU A 291 34.25 -31.18 -40.50
C LEU A 291 33.14 -30.63 -41.41
N LEU A 292 32.16 -29.88 -40.92
CA LEU A 292 31.16 -29.23 -41.75
C LEU A 292 31.79 -28.17 -42.66
N GLN A 293 32.82 -27.48 -42.21
CA GLN A 293 33.55 -26.50 -43.04
C GLN A 293 34.43 -27.20 -44.11
N THR A 294 35.03 -28.36 -43.78
CA THR A 294 35.76 -29.13 -44.80
C THR A 294 34.86 -29.65 -45.92
N VAL A 295 33.60 -29.95 -45.62
CA VAL A 295 32.56 -30.34 -46.62
C VAL A 295 32.01 -29.13 -47.38
N GLY A 296 32.45 -27.89 -47.05
CA GLY A 296 32.11 -26.67 -47.79
C GLY A 296 31.03 -25.81 -47.15
N MET A 297 30.64 -26.04 -45.86
CA MET A 297 29.77 -25.11 -45.16
C MET A 297 30.49 -23.80 -44.83
N THR A 298 29.86 -22.69 -45.14
CA THR A 298 30.37 -21.35 -44.80
C THR A 298 30.04 -20.98 -43.34
N GLU A 299 30.82 -20.08 -42.74
CA GLU A 299 30.56 -19.52 -41.40
C GLU A 299 29.13 -18.99 -41.27
N LYS A 300 28.62 -18.30 -42.33
CA LYS A 300 27.25 -17.77 -42.32
C LYS A 300 26.21 -18.88 -42.24
N GLN A 301 26.46 -20.02 -42.85
CA GLN A 301 25.56 -21.19 -42.79
C GLN A 301 25.58 -21.85 -41.45
N ILE A 302 26.75 -21.95 -40.80
CA ILE A 302 26.90 -22.48 -39.42
C ILE A 302 26.17 -21.53 -38.42
N LYS A 303 26.40 -20.22 -38.50
CA LYS A 303 25.69 -19.23 -37.69
C LYS A 303 24.16 -19.33 -37.86
N ARG A 304 23.69 -19.52 -39.10
CA ARG A 304 22.29 -19.71 -39.40
C ARG A 304 21.73 -21.03 -38.80
N MET A 305 22.47 -22.12 -38.93
CA MET A 305 22.08 -23.41 -38.38
C MET A 305 21.92 -23.33 -36.85
N MET A 306 22.84 -22.65 -36.16
CA MET A 306 22.76 -22.43 -34.71
C MET A 306 21.56 -21.55 -34.33
N LYS A 307 21.34 -20.46 -35.09
CA LYS A 307 20.16 -19.59 -34.88
C LYS A 307 18.84 -20.33 -35.06
N GLU A 308 18.73 -21.19 -36.11
CA GLU A 308 17.53 -22.02 -36.34
C GLU A 308 17.28 -23.02 -35.19
N GLN A 309 18.36 -23.61 -34.63
CA GLN A 309 18.23 -24.48 -33.42
C GLN A 309 17.69 -23.69 -32.23
N MET A 310 18.26 -22.50 -31.98
CA MET A 310 17.82 -21.64 -30.89
C MET A 310 16.39 -21.11 -31.08
N LEU A 311 16.01 -20.80 -32.31
CA LEU A 311 14.64 -20.40 -32.62
C LEU A 311 13.63 -21.51 -32.31
N LEU A 312 13.93 -22.75 -32.72
CA LEU A 312 13.05 -23.90 -32.47
C LEU A 312 12.91 -24.23 -30.97
N ILE A 313 14.03 -24.26 -30.26
CA ILE A 313 14.01 -24.51 -28.81
C ILE A 313 13.39 -23.31 -28.09
N GLY A 314 13.79 -22.10 -28.48
CA GLY A 314 13.31 -20.87 -27.89
C GLY A 314 11.80 -20.70 -28.03
N SER A 315 11.26 -20.84 -29.25
CA SER A 315 9.81 -20.72 -29.47
C SER A 315 9.01 -21.80 -28.71
N ALA A 316 9.44 -23.07 -28.78
CA ALA A 316 8.75 -24.15 -28.08
C ALA A 316 8.84 -23.98 -26.55
N GLY A 317 10.01 -23.62 -26.01
CA GLY A 317 10.21 -23.37 -24.58
C GLY A 317 9.41 -22.16 -24.08
N THR A 318 9.39 -21.06 -24.86
CA THR A 318 8.63 -19.86 -24.47
C THR A 318 7.13 -20.12 -24.49
N VAL A 319 6.59 -20.78 -25.51
CA VAL A 319 5.16 -21.11 -25.57
C VAL A 319 4.75 -21.98 -24.38
N LEU A 320 5.47 -23.06 -24.14
CA LEU A 320 5.14 -23.96 -23.01
C LEU A 320 5.42 -23.31 -21.66
N GLY A 321 6.43 -22.43 -21.56
CA GLY A 321 6.72 -21.65 -20.36
C GLY A 321 5.59 -20.67 -20.05
N CYS A 322 5.08 -19.93 -21.04
CA CYS A 322 3.95 -19.03 -20.87
C CYS A 322 2.65 -19.80 -20.53
N LEU A 323 2.40 -20.93 -21.16
CA LEU A 323 1.22 -21.77 -20.85
C LEU A 323 1.27 -22.31 -19.41
N SER A 324 2.41 -22.85 -18.99
CA SER A 324 2.58 -23.32 -17.61
C SER A 324 2.57 -22.19 -16.60
N GLY A 325 3.15 -21.03 -16.93
CA GLY A 325 3.11 -19.81 -16.12
C GLY A 325 1.68 -19.29 -15.94
N GLY A 326 0.89 -19.27 -17.01
CA GLY A 326 -0.52 -18.89 -16.95
C GLY A 326 -1.35 -19.82 -16.05
N LEU A 327 -1.13 -21.13 -16.18
CA LEU A 327 -1.81 -22.10 -15.37
C LEU A 327 -1.46 -21.97 -13.87
N VAL A 328 -0.18 -21.78 -13.55
CA VAL A 328 0.25 -21.58 -12.15
C VAL A 328 -0.22 -20.23 -11.63
N SER A 329 -0.18 -19.17 -12.43
CA SER A 329 -0.67 -17.85 -12.03
C SER A 329 -2.15 -17.88 -11.63
N PHE A 330 -2.96 -18.71 -12.26
CA PHE A 330 -4.38 -18.89 -11.93
C PHE A 330 -4.59 -19.38 -10.48
N PHE A 331 -3.71 -20.22 -9.97
CA PHE A 331 -3.76 -20.68 -8.58
C PHE A 331 -2.97 -19.75 -7.62
N LEU A 332 -1.89 -19.18 -8.10
CA LEU A 332 -0.97 -18.38 -7.28
C LEU A 332 -1.54 -17.01 -6.93
N ILE A 333 -2.15 -16.30 -7.90
CA ILE A 333 -2.64 -14.93 -7.71
C ILE A 333 -3.65 -14.83 -6.58
N PRO A 334 -4.70 -15.67 -6.47
CA PRO A 334 -5.64 -15.59 -5.35
C PRO A 334 -4.96 -15.78 -3.98
N VAL A 335 -3.94 -16.64 -3.91
CA VAL A 335 -3.19 -16.86 -2.66
C VAL A 335 -2.36 -15.64 -2.30
N VAL A 336 -1.61 -15.08 -3.26
CA VAL A 336 -0.79 -13.88 -3.06
C VAL A 336 -1.65 -12.68 -2.67
N VAL A 337 -2.75 -12.45 -3.39
CA VAL A 337 -3.67 -11.32 -3.12
C VAL A 337 -4.26 -11.41 -1.73
N LYS A 338 -4.68 -12.61 -1.30
CA LYS A 338 -5.18 -12.82 0.07
C LYS A 338 -4.10 -12.61 1.12
N SER A 339 -2.88 -13.10 0.89
CA SER A 339 -1.77 -12.94 1.85
C SER A 339 -1.34 -11.48 2.02
N LEU A 340 -1.51 -10.66 0.98
CA LEU A 340 -1.26 -9.23 1.01
C LEU A 340 -2.43 -8.41 1.57
N GLY A 341 -3.50 -9.06 2.05
CA GLY A 341 -4.64 -8.39 2.67
C GLY A 341 -5.53 -7.59 1.71
N ILE A 342 -5.38 -7.79 0.39
CA ILE A 342 -6.17 -7.06 -0.61
C ILE A 342 -7.60 -7.59 -0.63
N LYS A 343 -8.56 -6.75 -0.21
CA LYS A 343 -10.00 -7.02 -0.20
C LYS A 343 -10.66 -6.40 -1.44
N SER A 344 -10.34 -6.92 -2.62
CA SER A 344 -10.85 -6.37 -3.89
C SER A 344 -12.33 -6.69 -4.20
N GLY A 345 -12.96 -7.57 -3.40
CA GLY A 345 -14.31 -8.07 -3.68
C GLY A 345 -14.40 -9.10 -4.81
N TYR A 346 -13.33 -9.33 -5.55
CA TYR A 346 -13.27 -10.40 -6.54
C TYR A 346 -12.96 -11.76 -5.88
N VAL A 347 -13.50 -12.85 -6.43
CA VAL A 347 -13.31 -14.19 -5.91
C VAL A 347 -12.79 -15.11 -7.01
N GLY A 348 -11.76 -15.91 -6.68
CA GLY A 348 -11.26 -16.98 -7.56
C GLY A 348 -10.74 -16.49 -8.91
N ALA A 349 -11.36 -16.98 -9.98
CA ALA A 349 -10.93 -16.75 -11.37
C ALA A 349 -10.95 -15.27 -11.79
N ASP A 350 -11.86 -14.48 -11.24
CA ASP A 350 -12.02 -13.06 -11.61
C ASP A 350 -10.86 -12.18 -11.16
N MET A 351 -10.05 -12.68 -10.21
CA MET A 351 -8.82 -12.02 -9.80
C MET A 351 -7.75 -12.05 -10.91
N VAL A 352 -7.81 -13.01 -11.82
CA VAL A 352 -6.77 -13.25 -12.82
C VAL A 352 -7.21 -12.74 -14.18
N ARG A 353 -6.54 -11.72 -14.68
CA ARG A 353 -6.67 -11.26 -16.07
C ARG A 353 -5.33 -11.41 -16.80
N PHE A 354 -5.34 -12.04 -17.96
CA PHE A 354 -4.18 -12.13 -18.82
C PHE A 354 -4.16 -10.97 -19.83
N HIS A 355 -3.31 -10.00 -19.58
CA HIS A 355 -3.19 -8.87 -20.48
C HIS A 355 -2.30 -9.24 -21.69
N PRO A 356 -2.73 -9.01 -22.96
CA PRO A 356 -1.93 -9.34 -24.14
C PRO A 356 -0.55 -8.67 -24.15
N ALA A 357 -0.44 -7.48 -23.57
CA ALA A 357 0.84 -6.76 -23.46
C ALA A 357 1.85 -7.52 -22.58
N VAL A 358 1.41 -8.18 -21.50
CA VAL A 358 2.27 -9.01 -20.64
C VAL A 358 2.84 -10.18 -21.41
N LEU A 359 2.03 -10.86 -22.22
CA LEU A 359 2.48 -11.95 -23.08
C LEU A 359 3.52 -11.46 -24.10
N LEU A 360 3.24 -10.34 -24.76
CA LEU A 360 4.14 -9.76 -25.75
C LEU A 360 5.47 -9.30 -25.13
N ALA A 361 5.43 -8.64 -23.99
CA ALA A 361 6.60 -8.23 -23.23
C ALA A 361 7.47 -9.44 -22.82
N THR A 362 6.83 -10.51 -22.35
CA THR A 362 7.54 -11.77 -22.00
C THR A 362 8.23 -12.39 -23.21
N ILE A 363 7.52 -12.53 -24.34
CA ILE A 363 8.09 -13.10 -25.57
C ILE A 363 9.27 -12.26 -26.05
N LEU A 364 9.15 -10.95 -26.03
CA LEU A 364 10.21 -10.03 -26.45
C LEU A 364 11.42 -10.14 -25.51
N LEU A 365 11.22 -10.05 -24.21
CA LEU A 365 12.29 -10.06 -23.21
C LEU A 365 13.05 -11.40 -23.22
N VAL A 366 12.33 -12.52 -23.21
CA VAL A 366 12.93 -13.87 -23.30
C VAL A 366 13.61 -14.06 -24.64
N GLY A 367 13.01 -13.60 -25.74
CA GLY A 367 13.62 -13.65 -27.08
C GLY A 367 14.95 -12.89 -27.14
N VAL A 368 15.02 -11.68 -26.59
CA VAL A 368 16.26 -10.89 -26.47
C VAL A 368 17.29 -11.63 -25.61
N THR A 369 16.87 -12.19 -24.48
CA THR A 369 17.75 -12.94 -23.59
C THR A 369 18.38 -14.15 -24.29
N ILE A 370 17.58 -14.94 -25.02
CA ILE A 370 18.05 -16.09 -25.81
C ILE A 370 19.01 -15.62 -26.91
N PHE A 371 18.66 -14.56 -27.60
CA PHE A 371 19.48 -14.01 -28.67
C PHE A 371 20.86 -13.58 -28.16
N LEU A 372 20.91 -12.79 -27.09
CA LEU A 372 22.15 -12.33 -26.47
C LEU A 372 23.00 -13.51 -25.94
N ALA A 373 22.38 -14.47 -25.25
CA ALA A 373 23.06 -15.63 -24.68
C ALA A 373 23.67 -16.53 -25.77
N SER A 374 23.04 -16.62 -26.94
CA SER A 374 23.50 -17.48 -28.04
C SER A 374 24.56 -16.85 -28.95
N GLN A 375 24.75 -15.52 -28.92
CA GLN A 375 25.66 -14.82 -29.86
C GLN A 375 27.12 -15.30 -29.76
N LYS A 376 27.73 -15.25 -28.56
CA LYS A 376 29.14 -15.61 -28.37
C LYS A 376 29.39 -17.08 -28.70
N PRO A 377 28.60 -18.07 -28.20
CA PRO A 377 28.78 -19.48 -28.59
C PRO A 377 28.61 -19.72 -30.08
N THR A 378 27.64 -19.05 -30.72
CA THR A 378 27.41 -19.15 -32.17
C THR A 378 28.60 -18.61 -32.98
N LYS A 379 29.18 -17.48 -32.55
CA LYS A 379 30.39 -16.93 -33.17
C LYS A 379 31.55 -17.89 -33.02
N MET A 380 31.76 -18.42 -31.82
CA MET A 380 32.83 -19.40 -31.55
C MET A 380 32.71 -20.66 -32.44
N ALA A 381 31.46 -21.17 -32.65
CA ALA A 381 31.26 -22.34 -33.53
C ALA A 381 31.58 -22.07 -34.99
N ALA A 382 31.41 -20.85 -35.46
CA ALA A 382 31.60 -20.46 -36.84
C ALA A 382 33.01 -20.00 -37.17
N ASP A 383 33.73 -19.41 -36.22
CA ASP A 383 35.06 -18.82 -36.44
C ASP A 383 36.19 -19.87 -36.30
N ILE A 384 35.88 -21.15 -35.93
CA ILE A 384 36.85 -22.23 -35.85
C ILE A 384 37.27 -22.66 -37.22
N SER A 385 38.58 -22.60 -37.53
CA SER A 385 39.10 -23.07 -38.80
C SER A 385 39.13 -24.61 -38.90
N SER A 386 39.01 -25.16 -40.11
CA SER A 386 39.05 -26.63 -40.35
C SER A 386 40.34 -27.27 -39.82
N ILE A 387 41.45 -26.56 -39.90
CA ILE A 387 42.78 -27.02 -39.47
C ILE A 387 42.85 -27.02 -37.90
N GLU A 388 42.39 -25.95 -37.29
CA GLU A 388 42.31 -25.88 -35.82
C GLU A 388 41.38 -26.96 -35.21
N ALA A 389 40.27 -27.26 -35.92
CA ALA A 389 39.33 -28.28 -35.46
C ALA A 389 39.92 -29.69 -35.46
N LEU A 390 40.80 -30.02 -36.40
CA LEU A 390 41.50 -31.32 -36.43
C LEU A 390 42.52 -31.45 -35.30
N GLY A 391 43.22 -30.37 -34.94
CA GLY A 391 44.19 -30.28 -33.87
C GLY A 391 43.60 -29.96 -32.49
N TYR A 392 42.27 -29.66 -32.40
CA TYR A 392 41.67 -29.19 -31.18
C TYR A 392 41.70 -30.21 -30.06
N ARG A 393 42.56 -29.95 -29.08
CA ARG A 393 42.58 -30.65 -27.79
C ARG A 393 41.95 -29.73 -26.75
N PRO A 394 40.96 -30.16 -25.97
CA PRO A 394 40.31 -29.32 -24.95
C PRO A 394 41.22 -28.91 -23.79
N THR A 395 42.52 -29.21 -23.88
CA THR A 395 43.51 -28.92 -22.85
C THR A 395 44.63 -28.07 -23.42
N HIS A 396 44.56 -26.75 -23.22
CA HIS A 396 45.69 -25.85 -23.38
C HIS A 396 46.40 -25.65 -22.04
N LYS A 397 47.68 -25.98 -22.07
CA LYS A 397 48.84 -25.68 -21.22
C LYS A 397 49.47 -26.92 -20.64
N THR A 398 50.79 -27.00 -20.90
CA THR A 398 51.74 -27.93 -20.28
C THR A 398 51.45 -28.09 -18.79
N VAL A 399 51.01 -29.28 -18.44
CA VAL A 399 50.80 -29.65 -17.03
C VAL A 399 52.19 -29.82 -16.43
N LYS A 400 52.59 -28.92 -15.52
CA LYS A 400 53.74 -29.20 -14.62
C LYS A 400 53.39 -30.47 -13.84
N GLU A 401 54.23 -31.48 -13.95
CA GLU A 401 54.11 -32.70 -13.14
C GLU A 401 54.12 -32.34 -11.66
N ARG A 402 52.95 -32.50 -11.01
CA ARG A 402 52.84 -32.32 -9.57
C ARG A 402 52.76 -33.68 -8.90
N LYS A 403 53.67 -33.92 -7.96
CA LYS A 403 53.68 -35.13 -7.14
C LYS A 403 52.38 -35.33 -6.41
N ALA A 404 51.80 -36.53 -6.48
CA ALA A 404 50.59 -36.90 -5.79
C ALA A 404 50.83 -36.89 -4.27
N GLY A 405 50.26 -35.90 -3.58
CA GLY A 405 50.26 -35.86 -2.10
C GLY A 405 49.27 -36.86 -1.52
N LYS A 406 49.56 -37.42 -0.36
CA LYS A 406 48.67 -38.30 0.41
C LYS A 406 47.38 -37.55 0.80
N GLY A 407 46.23 -37.96 0.28
CA GLY A 407 44.91 -37.35 0.58
C GLY A 407 43.81 -37.88 -0.33
N LYS A 408 42.54 -37.45 -0.11
CA LYS A 408 41.37 -37.88 -0.90
C LYS A 408 41.52 -37.48 -2.37
N VAL A 409 42.11 -38.41 -3.18
CA VAL A 409 42.47 -38.20 -4.60
C VAL A 409 41.30 -37.73 -5.43
N ILE A 410 40.10 -38.27 -5.20
CA ILE A 410 38.88 -37.92 -5.92
C ILE A 410 38.46 -36.44 -5.67
N ALA A 411 38.51 -35.99 -4.42
CA ALA A 411 38.17 -34.60 -4.07
C ALA A 411 39.17 -33.61 -4.70
N ARG A 412 40.43 -33.95 -4.74
CA ARG A 412 41.49 -33.13 -5.34
C ARG A 412 41.39 -33.07 -6.85
N LEU A 413 41.13 -34.22 -7.52
CA LEU A 413 40.83 -34.26 -8.95
C LEU A 413 39.57 -33.46 -9.32
N SER A 414 38.54 -33.54 -8.51
CA SER A 414 37.32 -32.75 -8.70
C SER A 414 37.61 -31.26 -8.56
N LEU A 415 38.37 -30.85 -7.54
CA LEU A 415 38.76 -29.45 -7.31
C LEU A 415 39.67 -28.94 -8.46
N GLU A 416 40.60 -29.74 -8.93
CA GLU A 416 41.46 -29.41 -10.08
C GLU A 416 40.67 -29.29 -11.37
N GLN A 417 39.65 -30.13 -11.60
CA GLN A 417 38.74 -29.97 -12.74
C GLN A 417 37.91 -28.67 -12.67
N VAL A 418 37.41 -28.31 -11.49
CA VAL A 418 36.66 -27.08 -11.27
C VAL A 418 37.54 -25.84 -11.45
N THR A 419 38.79 -25.87 -10.97
CA THR A 419 39.71 -24.72 -11.05
C THR A 419 40.44 -24.59 -12.38
N LYS A 420 40.42 -25.63 -13.24
CA LYS A 420 41.13 -25.68 -14.52
C LYS A 420 40.62 -24.63 -15.53
N ASP A 421 39.35 -24.36 -15.54
CA ASP A 421 38.70 -23.32 -16.38
C ASP A 421 38.01 -22.26 -15.50
N LYS A 422 38.84 -21.36 -14.93
CA LYS A 422 38.40 -20.33 -13.98
C LYS A 422 37.21 -19.48 -14.50
N LYS A 423 37.24 -19.09 -15.80
CA LYS A 423 36.16 -18.30 -16.40
C LYS A 423 34.85 -19.07 -16.42
N ARG A 424 34.87 -20.33 -16.76
CA ARG A 424 33.70 -21.21 -16.81
C ARG A 424 33.16 -21.47 -15.42
N THR A 425 34.03 -21.81 -14.46
CA THR A 425 33.64 -22.01 -13.07
C THR A 425 33.03 -20.77 -12.47
N ALA A 426 33.59 -19.58 -12.75
CA ALA A 426 33.01 -18.30 -12.33
C ALA A 426 31.59 -18.07 -12.89
N VAL A 427 31.35 -18.36 -14.18
CA VAL A 427 30.02 -18.23 -14.79
C VAL A 427 29.02 -19.20 -14.15
N VAL A 428 29.40 -20.43 -13.87
CA VAL A 428 28.54 -21.43 -13.21
C VAL A 428 28.23 -20.99 -11.77
N LEU A 429 29.24 -20.56 -11.02
CA LEU A 429 29.08 -20.09 -9.64
C LEU A 429 28.22 -18.84 -9.58
N LEU A 430 28.43 -17.87 -10.48
CA LEU A 430 27.59 -16.68 -10.58
C LEU A 430 26.15 -17.03 -10.90
N SER A 431 25.91 -17.98 -11.81
CA SER A 431 24.57 -18.45 -12.15
C SER A 431 23.86 -19.08 -10.94
N LEU A 432 24.56 -19.94 -10.20
CA LEU A 432 24.00 -20.56 -8.99
C LEU A 432 23.79 -19.56 -7.86
N ALA A 433 24.77 -18.67 -7.64
CA ALA A 433 24.64 -17.61 -6.63
C ALA A 433 23.47 -16.67 -6.94
N ALA A 434 23.34 -16.24 -8.21
CA ALA A 434 22.24 -15.39 -8.63
C ALA A 434 20.87 -16.08 -8.45
N SER A 435 20.76 -17.36 -8.82
CA SER A 435 19.52 -18.13 -8.64
C SER A 435 19.15 -18.30 -7.16
N LEU A 436 20.14 -18.56 -6.30
CA LEU A 436 19.93 -18.66 -4.86
C LEU A 436 19.56 -17.31 -4.25
N SER A 437 20.21 -16.23 -4.70
CA SER A 437 19.88 -14.86 -4.26
C SER A 437 18.44 -14.46 -4.63
N VAL A 438 17.97 -14.80 -5.84
CA VAL A 438 16.56 -14.57 -6.23
C VAL A 438 15.62 -15.36 -5.33
N TYR A 439 15.93 -16.64 -5.08
CA TYR A 439 15.10 -17.46 -4.20
C TYR A 439 15.02 -16.87 -2.79
N LEU A 440 16.16 -16.51 -2.20
CA LEU A 440 16.19 -15.89 -0.87
C LEU A 440 15.46 -14.55 -0.84
N CYS A 441 15.64 -13.71 -1.88
CA CYS A 441 14.94 -12.45 -2.01
C CYS A 441 13.41 -12.64 -2.02
N ILE A 442 12.92 -13.62 -2.81
CA ILE A 442 11.48 -13.92 -2.86
C ILE A 442 10.97 -14.43 -1.51
N VAL A 443 11.70 -15.35 -0.87
CA VAL A 443 11.33 -15.89 0.45
C VAL A 443 11.29 -14.78 1.49
N THR A 444 12.34 -13.94 1.56
CA THR A 444 12.39 -12.82 2.50
C THR A 444 11.27 -11.81 2.22
N MET A 445 10.98 -11.54 0.94
CA MET A 445 9.89 -10.63 0.56
C MET A 445 8.52 -11.18 0.94
N LEU A 446 8.28 -12.47 0.76
CA LEU A 446 7.05 -13.12 1.20
C LEU A 446 6.92 -13.14 2.72
N ASP A 447 8.01 -13.41 3.42
CA ASP A 447 8.05 -13.43 4.90
C ASP A 447 7.82 -12.04 5.50
N SER A 448 8.38 -11.01 4.86
CA SER A 448 8.13 -9.61 5.26
C SER A 448 6.68 -9.15 5.06
N GLN A 449 5.91 -9.80 4.19
CA GLN A 449 4.50 -9.49 3.91
C GLN A 449 3.51 -10.30 4.78
N VAL A 450 4.00 -11.15 5.67
CA VAL A 450 3.12 -11.84 6.63
C VAL A 450 2.49 -10.79 7.54
N ALA A 451 1.17 -10.85 7.71
CA ALA A 451 0.41 -9.87 8.50
C ALA A 451 1.03 -9.63 9.89
N ARG A 452 1.57 -10.67 10.51
CA ARG A 452 2.28 -10.60 11.78
C ARG A 452 3.54 -9.72 11.71
N THR A 453 4.37 -9.90 10.67
CA THR A 453 5.59 -9.10 10.45
C THR A 453 5.25 -7.64 10.17
N ILE A 454 4.18 -7.38 9.40
CA ILE A 454 3.72 -6.02 9.13
C ILE A 454 3.24 -5.37 10.42
N VAL A 455 2.39 -6.07 11.20
CA VAL A 455 1.86 -5.54 12.45
C VAL A 455 2.97 -5.31 13.47
N SER A 456 3.96 -6.21 13.58
CA SER A 456 5.09 -6.04 14.51
C SER A 456 6.03 -4.87 14.17
N ASN A 457 6.00 -4.36 12.94
CA ASN A 457 6.73 -3.14 12.57
C ASN A 457 6.04 -1.86 13.07
N TYR A 458 4.74 -1.93 13.34
CA TYR A 458 3.94 -0.80 13.83
C TYR A 458 3.50 -0.99 15.29
N MET A 459 3.43 -2.21 15.77
CA MET A 459 2.93 -2.55 17.10
C MET A 459 3.69 -3.77 17.61
N ASP A 460 4.40 -3.63 18.71
CA ASP A 460 5.14 -4.73 19.35
C ASP A 460 4.21 -5.68 20.13
N THR A 461 3.02 -5.94 19.55
CA THR A 461 1.94 -6.69 20.19
C THR A 461 1.28 -7.67 19.23
N ASP A 462 0.83 -8.81 19.75
CA ASP A 462 0.16 -9.86 18.95
C ASP A 462 -1.34 -9.58 18.75
N MET A 463 -1.99 -8.95 19.75
CA MET A 463 -3.42 -8.65 19.73
C MET A 463 -3.70 -7.33 20.44
N VAL A 464 -4.62 -6.56 19.90
CA VAL A 464 -5.12 -5.32 20.52
C VAL A 464 -6.64 -5.44 20.66
N ILE A 465 -7.11 -5.21 21.89
CA ILE A 465 -8.53 -5.15 22.22
C ILE A 465 -8.85 -3.69 22.52
N LYS A 466 -9.83 -3.13 21.82
CA LYS A 466 -10.25 -1.72 21.96
C LYS A 466 -11.58 -1.64 22.68
N ASN A 467 -11.73 -0.61 23.49
CA ASN A 467 -12.99 -0.22 24.10
C ASN A 467 -13.75 0.69 23.13
N ASP A 468 -14.74 0.17 22.42
CA ASP A 468 -15.55 0.91 21.47
C ASP A 468 -16.48 1.94 22.13
N THR A 469 -16.76 1.78 23.41
CA THR A 469 -17.57 2.76 24.17
C THR A 469 -16.81 4.05 24.47
N ALA A 470 -15.47 4.01 24.48
CA ALA A 470 -14.63 5.15 24.81
C ALA A 470 -14.74 6.31 23.79
N CYS A 471 -15.17 6.01 22.54
CA CYS A 471 -15.35 6.99 21.49
C CYS A 471 -16.79 7.53 21.37
N LYS A 472 -17.70 7.17 22.27
CA LYS A 472 -19.06 7.69 22.27
C LYS A 472 -19.09 9.16 22.70
N GLU A 473 -19.89 9.98 22.01
CA GLU A 473 -19.97 11.43 22.29
C GLU A 473 -20.41 11.74 23.72
N LYS A 474 -21.45 11.06 24.21
CA LYS A 474 -21.98 11.29 25.54
C LYS A 474 -21.18 10.51 26.58
N SER A 475 -20.62 11.20 27.58
CA SER A 475 -19.89 10.60 28.71
C SER A 475 -20.65 9.48 29.38
N GLU A 476 -21.98 9.65 29.61
CA GLU A 476 -22.84 8.65 30.23
C GLU A 476 -22.89 7.29 29.51
N ASN A 477 -22.52 7.26 28.22
CA ASN A 477 -22.47 6.06 27.41
C ASN A 477 -21.09 5.40 27.39
N ARG A 478 -20.08 6.03 27.99
CA ARG A 478 -18.73 5.51 28.10
C ARG A 478 -18.63 4.59 29.30
N ARG A 479 -18.03 3.43 29.12
CA ARG A 479 -17.88 2.42 30.17
C ARG A 479 -16.49 1.82 30.11
N ASP A 480 -15.94 1.52 31.26
CA ASP A 480 -14.69 0.75 31.36
C ASP A 480 -14.98 -0.75 31.21
N ILE A 481 -15.19 -1.20 29.98
CA ILE A 481 -15.44 -2.61 29.64
C ILE A 481 -14.16 -3.45 29.63
N LEU A 482 -12.99 -2.82 29.66
CA LEU A 482 -11.67 -3.45 29.74
C LEU A 482 -11.07 -3.24 31.14
N ASP A 483 -11.87 -3.43 32.16
CA ASP A 483 -11.51 -3.20 33.56
C ASP A 483 -10.35 -4.11 34.04
N ASP A 484 -9.85 -3.84 35.27
CA ASP A 484 -8.76 -4.61 35.86
C ASP A 484 -9.06 -6.11 35.96
N SER A 485 -10.33 -6.50 36.09
CA SER A 485 -10.75 -7.91 36.17
C SER A 485 -10.59 -8.59 34.80
N PHE A 486 -10.97 -7.89 33.74
CA PHE A 486 -10.77 -8.34 32.35
C PHE A 486 -9.28 -8.44 32.00
N VAL A 487 -8.50 -7.40 32.29
CA VAL A 487 -7.04 -7.38 32.08
C VAL A 487 -6.35 -8.51 32.82
N LYS A 488 -6.76 -8.78 34.08
CA LYS A 488 -6.25 -9.89 34.88
C LYS A 488 -6.57 -11.24 34.25
N SER A 489 -7.79 -11.44 33.75
CA SER A 489 -8.18 -12.68 33.06
C SER A 489 -7.35 -12.98 31.80
N ILE A 490 -6.95 -11.92 31.09
CA ILE A 490 -6.04 -12.04 29.95
C ILE A 490 -4.63 -12.42 30.41
N LYS A 491 -4.12 -11.78 31.46
CA LYS A 491 -2.77 -12.07 32.02
C LYS A 491 -2.63 -13.52 32.51
N GLU A 492 -3.69 -14.09 33.04
CA GLU A 492 -3.72 -15.48 33.54
C GLU A 492 -3.73 -16.53 32.40
N ASN A 493 -3.91 -16.13 31.16
CA ASN A 493 -3.90 -17.03 30.02
C ASN A 493 -2.46 -17.47 29.68
N ALA A 494 -2.23 -18.78 29.65
CA ALA A 494 -0.89 -19.37 29.43
C ALA A 494 -0.24 -18.99 28.08
N GLY A 495 -0.98 -18.44 27.14
CA GLY A 495 -0.47 -17.98 25.83
C GLY A 495 -0.01 -16.51 25.83
N VAL A 496 -0.24 -15.77 26.91
CA VAL A 496 0.04 -14.34 27.01
C VAL A 496 1.25 -14.12 27.92
N SER A 497 2.26 -13.44 27.41
CA SER A 497 3.48 -13.10 28.18
C SER A 497 3.43 -11.71 28.81
N GLU A 498 2.84 -10.76 28.10
CA GLU A 498 2.78 -9.36 28.48
C GLU A 498 1.40 -8.77 28.14
N VAL A 499 0.93 -7.85 28.97
CA VAL A 499 -0.33 -7.13 28.76
C VAL A 499 -0.09 -5.66 29.10
N HIS A 500 -0.33 -4.79 28.13
CA HIS A 500 -0.19 -3.34 28.24
C HIS A 500 -1.56 -2.70 28.06
N SER A 501 -1.90 -1.74 28.91
CA SER A 501 -3.18 -1.04 28.82
C SER A 501 -2.93 0.46 28.72
N MET A 502 -3.67 1.10 27.84
CA MET A 502 -3.75 2.55 27.71
C MET A 502 -5.07 3.01 28.28
N ILE A 503 -5.01 4.01 29.13
CA ILE A 503 -6.18 4.56 29.82
C ILE A 503 -6.37 6.03 29.44
N PHE A 504 -7.54 6.59 29.72
CA PHE A 504 -7.76 8.03 29.61
C PHE A 504 -8.69 8.54 30.70
N ALA A 505 -8.58 9.81 30.99
CA ALA A 505 -9.50 10.58 31.80
C ALA A 505 -10.01 11.78 30.99
N GLU A 506 -11.28 12.12 31.16
CA GLU A 506 -11.83 13.34 30.61
C GLU A 506 -11.35 14.54 31.42
N ILE A 507 -10.84 15.54 30.74
CA ILE A 507 -10.29 16.74 31.33
C ILE A 507 -10.83 17.99 30.65
N THR A 508 -10.69 19.11 31.33
CA THR A 508 -10.74 20.43 30.74
C THR A 508 -9.37 21.09 30.88
N VAL A 509 -9.05 22.03 30.02
CA VAL A 509 -7.87 22.88 30.14
C VAL A 509 -8.37 24.29 30.42
N PRO A 510 -8.29 24.78 31.67
CA PRO A 510 -8.73 26.13 32.00
C PRO A 510 -8.00 27.17 31.18
N TRP A 511 -8.71 28.26 30.87
CA TRP A 511 -8.12 29.34 30.10
C TRP A 511 -6.93 29.97 30.85
N GLU A 512 -5.85 30.17 30.12
CA GLU A 512 -4.73 31.00 30.54
C GLU A 512 -4.07 31.64 29.28
N PRO A 513 -3.37 32.79 29.43
CA PRO A 513 -2.93 33.58 28.26
C PRO A 513 -1.74 32.99 27.49
N ASP A 514 -0.88 32.20 28.13
CA ASP A 514 0.40 31.79 27.54
C ASP A 514 0.28 30.63 26.55
N PHE A 515 -0.43 29.56 26.94
CA PHE A 515 -0.56 28.35 26.14
C PHE A 515 -1.99 28.10 25.69
N ALA A 516 -2.97 28.07 26.63
CA ALA A 516 -4.34 27.69 26.30
C ALA A 516 -5.02 28.65 25.31
N GLU A 517 -4.82 29.98 25.48
CA GLU A 517 -5.35 30.96 24.51
C GLU A 517 -4.69 30.83 23.14
N MET A 518 -3.38 30.60 23.10
CA MET A 518 -2.64 30.41 21.85
C MET A 518 -3.15 29.17 21.11
N TRP A 519 -3.31 28.05 21.84
CA TRP A 519 -3.82 26.80 21.30
C TRP A 519 -5.22 26.96 20.71
N MET A 520 -6.14 27.54 21.50
CA MET A 520 -7.54 27.71 21.07
C MET A 520 -7.67 28.65 19.87
N LYS A 521 -6.89 29.71 19.78
CA LYS A 521 -6.85 30.58 18.60
C LYS A 521 -6.47 29.79 17.34
N GLU A 522 -5.43 28.97 17.44
CA GLU A 522 -4.98 28.16 16.32
C GLU A 522 -5.96 27.06 15.96
N PHE A 523 -6.52 26.38 16.97
CA PHE A 523 -7.55 25.37 16.78
C PHE A 523 -8.78 25.94 16.04
N TYR A 524 -9.30 27.07 16.48
CA TYR A 524 -10.43 27.72 15.81
C TYR A 524 -10.08 28.17 14.39
N ALA A 525 -8.89 28.72 14.18
CA ALA A 525 -8.45 29.13 12.86
C ALA A 525 -8.30 27.95 11.88
N LYS A 526 -7.94 26.77 12.37
CA LYS A 526 -7.73 25.57 11.57
C LYS A 526 -9.00 24.74 11.36
N TRP A 527 -9.77 24.52 12.43
CA TRP A 527 -10.83 23.53 12.41
C TRP A 527 -12.26 24.11 12.50
N MET A 528 -12.44 25.33 13.00
CA MET A 528 -13.75 25.88 13.28
C MET A 528 -14.20 26.88 12.21
N SER A 529 -15.51 26.87 11.90
CA SER A 529 -16.12 27.82 10.96
C SER A 529 -16.37 29.22 11.56
N ILE A 530 -16.26 29.32 12.89
CA ILE A 530 -16.45 30.58 13.62
C ILE A 530 -15.09 31.06 14.20
N PRO A 531 -14.85 32.35 14.26
CA PRO A 531 -13.62 32.86 14.85
C PRO A 531 -13.61 32.68 16.38
N TYR A 532 -12.43 32.37 16.94
CA TYR A 532 -12.23 32.21 18.40
C TYR A 532 -12.77 33.38 19.23
N SER A 533 -12.72 34.60 18.70
CA SER A 533 -13.22 35.80 19.41
C SER A 533 -14.70 35.70 19.83
N LYS A 534 -15.52 34.87 19.17
CA LYS A 534 -16.91 34.64 19.54
C LYS A 534 -17.06 33.73 20.75
N GLU A 535 -16.18 32.76 20.88
CA GLU A 535 -16.23 31.74 21.92
C GLU A 535 -15.24 32.00 23.08
N LYS A 536 -14.37 33.00 22.94
CA LYS A 536 -13.34 33.31 23.94
C LYS A 536 -13.95 33.54 25.33
N HIS A 537 -15.04 34.27 25.42
CA HIS A 537 -15.69 34.58 26.69
C HIS A 537 -16.34 33.34 27.32
N GLU A 538 -16.90 32.48 26.50
CA GLU A 538 -17.45 31.19 26.92
C GLU A 538 -16.32 30.28 27.46
N TYR A 539 -15.23 30.16 26.72
CA TYR A 539 -14.08 29.37 27.16
C TYR A 539 -13.44 29.91 28.45
N GLN A 540 -13.41 31.22 28.62
CA GLN A 540 -12.86 31.84 29.84
C GLN A 540 -13.69 31.58 31.09
N ASN A 541 -15.01 31.54 30.96
CA ASN A 541 -15.91 31.43 32.11
C ASN A 541 -16.44 29.99 32.31
N HIS A 542 -16.53 29.23 31.24
CA HIS A 542 -17.10 27.87 31.21
C HIS A 542 -16.19 26.90 30.46
N PRO A 543 -14.95 26.64 30.98
CA PRO A 543 -14.04 25.70 30.35
C PRO A 543 -14.60 24.26 30.28
N GLU A 544 -15.57 23.93 31.13
CA GLU A 544 -16.30 22.66 31.12
C GLU A 544 -17.05 22.40 29.81
N ASN A 545 -17.38 23.42 29.03
CA ASN A 545 -17.99 23.29 27.71
C ASN A 545 -16.97 22.89 26.62
N PHE A 546 -15.68 22.83 26.96
CA PHE A 546 -14.56 22.55 26.05
C PHE A 546 -13.73 21.38 26.59
N GLY A 547 -14.28 20.18 26.49
CA GLY A 547 -13.63 18.98 26.99
C GLY A 547 -12.41 18.55 26.16
N SER A 548 -11.49 17.86 26.82
CA SER A 548 -10.34 17.19 26.21
C SER A 548 -10.01 15.87 26.96
N SER A 549 -8.93 15.24 26.58
CA SER A 549 -8.51 13.96 27.16
C SER A 549 -7.08 14.00 27.69
N LEU A 550 -6.87 13.41 28.86
CA LEU A 550 -5.57 13.06 29.40
C LEU A 550 -5.35 11.55 29.23
N ILE A 551 -4.44 11.17 28.34
CA ILE A 551 -4.13 9.79 28.01
C ILE A 551 -3.00 9.30 28.90
N GLY A 552 -3.18 8.14 29.52
CA GLY A 552 -2.19 7.45 30.32
C GLY A 552 -1.54 6.30 29.57
N ILE A 553 -0.23 6.35 29.41
CA ILE A 553 0.57 5.32 28.75
C ILE A 553 1.56 4.68 29.71
N ASP A 554 1.89 3.42 29.49
CA ASP A 554 2.89 2.69 30.25
C ASP A 554 4.32 2.90 29.71
N GLU A 555 5.28 2.23 30.31
CA GLU A 555 6.70 2.39 29.97
C GLU A 555 7.03 1.94 28.54
N GLN A 556 6.38 0.89 28.06
CA GLN A 556 6.63 0.38 26.70
C GLN A 556 6.10 1.35 25.63
N GLU A 557 4.89 1.84 25.79
CA GLU A 557 4.29 2.81 24.88
C GLU A 557 5.04 4.15 24.94
N PHE A 558 5.52 4.54 26.14
CA PHE A 558 6.38 5.71 26.29
C PHE A 558 7.68 5.57 25.50
N ASP A 559 8.38 4.44 25.64
CA ASP A 559 9.64 4.23 24.92
C ASP A 559 9.43 4.23 23.40
N TYR A 560 8.31 3.67 22.92
CA TYR A 560 7.91 3.74 21.50
C TYR A 560 7.66 5.19 21.06
N LEU A 561 6.82 5.92 21.78
CA LEU A 561 6.47 7.30 21.44
C LEU A 561 7.68 8.22 21.53
N ASN A 562 8.48 8.10 22.57
CA ASN A 562 9.65 8.93 22.80
C ASN A 562 10.74 8.76 21.73
N ASN A 563 10.85 7.54 21.15
CA ASN A 563 11.75 7.29 20.01
C ASN A 563 11.25 7.92 18.70
N SER A 564 9.96 8.23 18.59
CA SER A 564 9.38 8.90 17.41
C SER A 564 9.42 10.43 17.50
N LEU A 565 9.65 10.99 18.70
CA LEU A 565 9.75 12.42 18.89
C LEU A 565 11.04 12.99 18.26
N GLU A 566 10.95 14.18 17.68
CA GLU A 566 12.11 14.91 17.16
C GLU A 566 13.11 15.25 18.30
N HIS A 567 12.58 15.55 19.49
CA HIS A 567 13.34 15.79 20.71
C HIS A 567 12.86 14.83 21.81
N PRO A 568 13.57 13.70 22.08
CA PRO A 568 13.25 12.78 23.15
C PRO A 568 13.24 13.46 24.51
N ILE A 569 12.24 13.15 25.34
CA ILE A 569 12.02 13.73 26.66
C ILE A 569 12.59 12.86 27.78
N ASN A 570 12.75 13.44 28.98
CA ASN A 570 13.28 12.73 30.14
C ASN A 570 12.21 11.79 30.72
N LYS A 571 12.55 10.49 30.82
CA LYS A 571 11.69 9.46 31.35
C LYS A 571 11.29 9.70 32.83
N GLU A 572 12.21 10.17 33.66
CA GLU A 572 11.94 10.43 35.08
C GLU A 572 10.94 11.59 35.26
N ASP A 573 11.05 12.66 34.48
CA ASP A 573 10.13 13.79 34.55
C ASP A 573 8.74 13.40 34.03
N PHE A 574 8.65 12.54 33.01
CA PHE A 574 7.38 12.01 32.51
C PHE A 574 6.68 11.12 33.55
N PHE A 575 7.38 10.13 34.12
CA PHE A 575 6.77 9.20 35.10
C PHE A 575 6.54 9.82 36.47
N SER A 576 7.28 10.87 36.84
CA SER A 576 6.98 11.65 38.07
C SER A 576 5.77 12.58 37.91
N GLY A 577 5.26 12.76 36.69
CA GLY A 577 4.12 13.63 36.38
C GLY A 577 4.46 15.11 36.42
N LYS A 578 5.72 15.48 36.18
CA LYS A 578 6.16 16.86 35.95
C LYS A 578 6.00 17.24 34.47
N ALA A 579 6.31 16.31 33.57
CA ALA A 579 6.28 16.51 32.11
C ALA A 579 5.08 15.79 31.47
N CYS A 580 4.61 16.32 30.36
CA CYS A 580 3.66 15.68 29.46
C CYS A 580 4.07 15.85 27.99
N ILE A 581 3.46 15.01 27.14
CA ILE A 581 3.50 15.15 25.69
C ILE A 581 2.14 15.66 25.23
N VAL A 582 2.12 16.54 24.23
CA VAL A 582 0.89 17.10 23.67
C VAL A 582 0.72 16.59 22.24
N TYR A 583 -0.48 16.14 21.90
CA TYR A 583 -0.84 15.80 20.53
C TYR A 583 -1.12 17.07 19.74
N ARG A 584 -0.39 17.30 18.63
CA ARG A 584 -0.44 18.53 17.81
C ARG A 584 -1.80 18.76 17.14
N ASN A 585 -2.55 17.71 16.87
CA ASN A 585 -3.87 17.77 16.21
C ASN A 585 -3.85 18.51 14.87
N GLY A 586 -2.76 18.40 14.11
CA GLY A 586 -2.61 19.06 12.81
C GLY A 586 -2.54 20.59 12.84
N LEU A 587 -2.30 21.19 14.02
CA LEU A 587 -2.16 22.62 14.19
C LEU A 587 -0.77 23.11 13.73
N ASP A 588 -0.70 24.35 13.26
CA ASP A 588 0.49 24.91 12.62
C ASP A 588 1.43 25.60 13.66
N PHE A 589 1.80 24.85 14.71
CA PHE A 589 2.81 25.29 15.69
C PHE A 589 4.18 24.73 15.37
N ALA A 590 5.23 25.53 15.59
CA ALA A 590 6.56 25.00 15.75
C ALA A 590 6.72 24.40 17.17
N ASP A 591 7.49 23.33 17.31
CA ASP A 591 7.73 22.69 18.63
C ASP A 591 8.30 23.69 19.64
N ALA A 592 9.18 24.59 19.20
CA ALA A 592 9.76 25.66 20.01
C ALA A 592 8.72 26.66 20.60
N ASP A 593 7.54 26.77 20.00
CA ASP A 593 6.48 27.64 20.49
C ASP A 593 5.71 27.03 21.66
N ILE A 594 5.79 25.70 21.82
CA ILE A 594 4.99 24.92 22.77
C ILE A 594 5.88 24.31 23.86
N ILE A 595 7.03 23.74 23.51
CA ILE A 595 7.93 23.06 24.45
C ILE A 595 8.42 24.05 25.51
N GLY A 596 8.40 23.61 26.76
CA GLY A 596 8.78 24.39 27.94
C GLY A 596 7.64 25.20 28.56
N LYS A 597 6.47 25.30 27.91
CA LYS A 597 5.30 25.94 28.50
C LYS A 597 4.61 25.00 29.50
N ASN A 598 3.91 25.60 30.45
CA ASN A 598 3.09 24.87 31.40
C ASN A 598 1.66 24.78 30.90
N VAL A 599 1.04 23.63 31.09
CA VAL A 599 -0.37 23.37 30.83
C VAL A 599 -1.03 22.83 32.09
N THR A 600 -2.14 23.44 32.49
CA THR A 600 -2.93 22.97 33.62
C THR A 600 -4.19 22.29 33.09
N CYS A 601 -4.50 21.09 33.57
CA CYS A 601 -5.77 20.42 33.33
C CYS A 601 -6.56 20.29 34.63
N ALA A 602 -7.88 20.26 34.50
CA ALA A 602 -8.81 19.93 35.57
C ALA A 602 -9.62 18.68 35.17
N LEU A 603 -10.05 17.88 36.14
CA LEU A 603 -10.98 16.79 35.83
C LEU A 603 -12.32 17.35 35.33
N TYR A 604 -12.89 16.70 34.31
CA TYR A 604 -14.17 17.14 33.74
C TYR A 604 -15.29 17.13 34.80
N GLU A 605 -15.33 16.12 35.66
CA GLU A 605 -16.33 15.97 36.72
C GLU A 605 -16.06 16.85 37.96
N ASP A 606 -14.80 17.24 38.19
CA ASP A 606 -14.36 18.04 39.34
C ASP A 606 -13.32 19.09 38.93
N GLN A 607 -13.79 20.26 38.55
CA GLN A 607 -12.95 21.37 38.10
C GLN A 607 -11.99 21.93 39.19
N GLN A 608 -12.17 21.52 40.45
CA GLN A 608 -11.26 21.92 41.53
C GLN A 608 -10.01 21.03 41.61
N THR A 609 -10.13 19.79 41.14
CA THR A 609 -9.00 18.85 41.07
C THR A 609 -8.19 19.18 39.81
N THR A 610 -7.07 19.89 39.98
CA THR A 610 -6.19 20.34 38.92
C THR A 610 -4.81 19.74 38.99
N LYS A 611 -4.15 19.62 37.82
CA LYS A 611 -2.76 19.22 37.69
C LYS A 611 -2.06 20.01 36.61
N THR A 612 -0.87 20.51 36.92
CA THR A 612 -0.04 21.25 35.97
C THR A 612 1.14 20.39 35.52
N PHE A 613 1.41 20.40 34.22
CA PHE A 613 2.53 19.74 33.60
C PHE A 613 3.36 20.75 32.81
N THR A 614 4.65 20.48 32.67
CA THR A 614 5.48 21.14 31.67
C THR A 614 5.41 20.34 30.37
N ILE A 615 5.15 21.00 29.26
CA ILE A 615 5.14 20.36 27.94
C ILE A 615 6.60 20.16 27.51
N GLU A 616 7.06 18.93 27.46
CA GLU A 616 8.42 18.58 27.02
C GLU A 616 8.45 17.93 25.64
N GLY A 617 7.32 17.44 25.14
CA GLY A 617 7.22 16.81 23.84
C GLY A 617 5.94 17.16 23.10
N VAL A 618 6.01 17.13 21.79
CA VAL A 618 4.89 17.30 20.86
C VAL A 618 4.90 16.14 19.89
N THR A 619 3.75 15.49 19.70
CA THR A 619 3.62 14.37 18.77
C THR A 619 2.53 14.62 17.75
N ASP A 620 2.76 14.15 16.53
CA ASP A 620 1.75 14.05 15.48
C ASP A 620 1.07 12.69 15.45
N GLU A 621 1.53 11.73 16.26
CA GLU A 621 0.89 10.43 16.42
C GLU A 621 -0.42 10.57 17.21
N SER A 622 -1.50 10.15 16.58
CA SER A 622 -2.83 10.21 17.16
C SER A 622 -3.20 8.87 17.80
N TYR A 623 -3.60 8.92 19.05
CA TYR A 623 -4.27 7.79 19.72
C TYR A 623 -5.78 7.85 19.43
N TYR A 624 -6.18 7.48 18.23
CA TYR A 624 -7.53 7.63 17.64
C TYR A 624 -8.70 6.98 18.40
N THR A 625 -8.52 6.58 19.62
CA THR A 625 -9.54 5.90 20.39
C THR A 625 -10.27 6.83 21.36
N ALA A 626 -9.77 8.05 21.56
CA ALA A 626 -10.42 9.08 22.35
C ALA A 626 -11.00 10.18 21.46
N LEU A 627 -12.09 10.81 21.92
CA LEU A 627 -12.60 12.02 21.30
C LEU A 627 -11.54 13.14 21.40
N LEU A 628 -11.22 13.74 20.25
CA LEU A 628 -10.36 14.92 20.22
C LEU A 628 -11.19 16.12 20.68
N GLY A 629 -10.76 16.75 21.77
CA GLY A 629 -11.37 17.99 22.24
C GLY A 629 -10.85 19.23 21.54
N TYR A 630 -11.44 20.38 21.85
CA TYR A 630 -10.96 21.70 21.40
C TYR A 630 -9.58 22.03 22.02
N PRO A 631 -9.42 21.91 23.37
CA PRO A 631 -8.10 22.03 24.02
C PRO A 631 -7.20 20.84 23.66
N PRO A 632 -5.91 20.93 23.97
CA PRO A 632 -4.95 19.88 23.61
C PRO A 632 -5.26 18.55 24.30
N THR A 633 -5.15 17.47 23.56
CA THR A 633 -5.05 16.12 24.14
C THR A 633 -3.66 15.97 24.76
N MET A 634 -3.61 15.62 26.02
CA MET A 634 -2.39 15.48 26.81
C MET A 634 -2.06 14.00 27.01
N ILE A 635 -0.78 13.67 27.02
CA ILE A 635 -0.27 12.32 27.25
C ILE A 635 0.66 12.35 28.45
N ALA A 636 0.38 11.52 29.46
CA ALA A 636 1.16 11.39 30.68
C ALA A 636 1.34 9.91 31.04
N SER A 637 2.06 9.58 32.13
CA SER A 637 2.16 8.20 32.56
C SER A 637 0.80 7.69 33.10
N ASP A 638 0.53 6.40 32.89
CA ASP A 638 -0.68 5.74 33.38
C ASP A 638 -0.82 5.83 34.91
N GLN A 639 0.29 5.79 35.65
CA GLN A 639 0.31 5.96 37.11
C GLN A 639 -0.17 7.35 37.53
N VAL A 640 0.25 8.38 36.81
CA VAL A 640 -0.19 9.75 37.04
C VAL A 640 -1.69 9.89 36.76
N VAL A 641 -2.18 9.33 35.66
CA VAL A 641 -3.60 9.39 35.30
C VAL A 641 -4.46 8.62 36.34
N LYS A 642 -4.04 7.44 36.77
CA LYS A 642 -4.72 6.64 37.83
C LYS A 642 -4.78 7.36 39.18
N THR A 643 -3.77 8.16 39.49
CA THR A 643 -3.73 8.93 40.73
C THR A 643 -4.57 10.20 40.62
N PHE A 644 -4.61 10.81 39.45
CA PHE A 644 -5.33 12.06 39.20
C PHE A 644 -6.83 11.84 39.04
N ALA A 645 -7.23 10.80 38.26
CA ALA A 645 -8.62 10.47 38.01
C ALA A 645 -9.08 9.27 38.82
N ASN A 646 -10.23 9.40 39.51
CA ASN A 646 -10.78 8.31 40.34
C ASN A 646 -11.18 7.07 39.53
N HIS A 647 -11.64 7.25 38.28
CA HIS A 647 -12.14 6.18 37.44
C HIS A 647 -11.71 6.42 35.95
N PRO A 648 -10.42 6.25 35.64
CA PRO A 648 -9.98 6.35 34.24
C PRO A 648 -10.55 5.18 33.44
N ILE A 649 -10.90 5.42 32.19
CA ILE A 649 -11.45 4.41 31.28
C ILE A 649 -10.31 3.79 30.47
N THR A 650 -10.29 2.47 30.36
CA THR A 650 -9.31 1.77 29.51
C THR A 650 -9.72 1.91 28.04
N LEU A 651 -8.84 2.52 27.25
CA LEU A 651 -9.02 2.70 25.80
C LEU A 651 -8.74 1.44 25.00
N LYS A 652 -7.58 0.86 25.26
CA LYS A 652 -7.12 -0.36 24.61
C LYS A 652 -6.25 -1.17 25.55
N THR A 653 -6.28 -2.48 25.34
CA THR A 653 -5.35 -3.42 25.96
C THR A 653 -4.65 -4.21 24.86
N SER A 654 -3.34 -4.27 24.90
CA SER A 654 -2.53 -5.01 23.96
C SER A 654 -1.81 -6.18 24.64
N THR A 655 -1.63 -7.27 23.91
CA THR A 655 -0.99 -8.48 24.44
C THR A 655 0.17 -8.91 23.58
N GLY A 656 1.27 -9.35 24.22
CA GLY A 656 2.41 -10.00 23.59
C GLY A 656 2.50 -11.48 24.00
N SER A 657 2.99 -12.34 23.11
CA SER A 657 3.29 -13.73 23.38
C SER A 657 4.79 -13.99 23.33
N GLU A 658 5.29 -14.98 24.09
CA GLU A 658 6.71 -15.38 24.06
C GLU A 658 7.22 -15.72 22.64
N LYS A 659 6.31 -16.03 21.71
CA LYS A 659 6.64 -16.28 20.30
C LYS A 659 6.90 -15.01 19.49
N SER A 660 6.51 -13.84 19.98
CA SER A 660 6.77 -12.57 19.27
C SER A 660 8.22 -12.10 19.45
N LYS A 661 8.89 -12.55 20.50
CA LYS A 661 10.30 -12.19 20.80
C LYS A 661 11.35 -13.06 20.09
N ARG A 662 10.94 -14.05 19.28
CA ARG A 662 11.79 -14.89 18.43
C ARG A 662 11.53 -14.62 16.96
#